data_7bc91b0c0529543da2e80225511e6774
#
_entry.id   7bc91b0c0529543da2e80225511e6774
#
_cell.length_a   1.000
_cell.length_b   1.000
_cell.length_c   1.000
_cell.angle_alpha   90.00
_cell.angle_beta   90.00
_cell.angle_gamma   90.00
#
_symmetry.space_group_name_H-M   'P 1'
#
loop_
_entity.id
_entity.type
_entity.pdbx_description
1 polymer ?
#
loop_
_entity_poly.entity_id
_entity_poly.type
_entity_poly.pdbx_seq_one_letter_code
_entity_poly.pdbx_strand_id
1 'polypeptide(L)'
;MDKIIIRGARENNLKNINIDLPKNKLIVMTGVSGSGKSSLAFDTIYAEGQRRYVESLSSYARQFLGGSEKPDVDLIEGLSPAISIDQKTTNRNPRSTVGTVTEIYDYLRLLFARVGVPYCPTHHIPITSQSIEEMTNKIMNFDEGTKIMVLSPIVEGEKGTHVDTFNKLRKDGYSRVRVNGEIYDLNEEITLEKNIKDNIDVVVDRLIIKDGIRSRLYESLETSTKLSGGKVVISVVGGEEIIFSENFSCPHCNYSLRELEPRIFSFNAPYGACPYCKGLGFKQKMDVDLVIPDKTKSLNNGAILPFKNMEDTNIYIQKLEIFCDKYKIDMNKPIEKLTKKELNLVLYGSNDAIRFKFKSKGGNAYDKIEIYEGVICLLERRYKETNSSFIRDWLEGYMIDQECEHCHGARLNDSVLNIFINGKNIYDVCNLSIKKCLDFMNKLKLTKEQAKISEVVLKDIKDRLSFLNNVGLEYLTLNRSAATLSGGESQRIRLATQIGSRLTGILYVLDEPSIGLHQRDNQRLINSMLEMRDLGNTLIVVEHDHDTMKQADYLVDIGPLQGVHGGEVVAAGTPEEVMNNENSLTGRYLSGKERIEVPKKRRKGNGLYLEVKGAKENNLKNINVKFPLGKFICVTGVSGSGKSTLVNEILSKTVRNKLYKSKEKPGKCKEVKGIENLDKLVCITQDPIGKTPRSNPATYTGVFDDIREVFAVTKEAKIRGYDKGRFSFNVKGGRCEACSGDGVKRIEMHFLPDVYVPCEVCKGTRYNSETREIKYKGKNISEVLDMTVEDAYVFFENIPKVKSKLEVLKDVGLGYMKLGQSAPTLSGGEASRVKLAKELQKKPTGKSLFILDEPTTGLHTHDVKKLLEILNRIVDNGDTIIVIEHNLDVVAQADHIIDLGPEGGDLGGEVIFTGTPEKIVQDEKSYTGMYLKDVL
;
A
#
# COMPACT_ATOMS: atom_id res chain seq x y z
N MET A 1 -29.86 19.34 -20.83
CA MET A 1 -29.93 19.93 -19.49
C MET A 1 -28.54 20.36 -19.09
N ASP A 2 -28.32 21.64 -18.86
CA ASP A 2 -26.97 22.17 -18.52
C ASP A 2 -26.69 22.22 -17.01
N LYS A 3 -27.63 21.68 -16.22
CA LYS A 3 -27.55 21.64 -14.76
C LYS A 3 -27.92 20.30 -14.18
N ILE A 4 -27.38 20.00 -13.01
CA ILE A 4 -27.83 18.93 -12.11
C ILE A 4 -28.77 19.62 -11.10
N ILE A 5 -30.04 19.21 -11.09
CA ILE A 5 -31.09 19.80 -10.26
C ILE A 5 -31.34 18.85 -9.07
N ILE A 6 -31.17 19.34 -7.85
CA ILE A 6 -31.35 18.57 -6.61
C ILE A 6 -32.45 19.23 -5.80
N ARG A 7 -33.43 18.47 -5.34
CA ARG A 7 -34.54 18.91 -4.50
C ARG A 7 -34.75 17.98 -3.35
N GLY A 8 -34.83 18.54 -2.16
CA GLY A 8 -35.18 17.81 -0.97
C GLY A 8 -34.13 16.82 -0.47
N ALA A 9 -32.83 17.12 -0.55
CA ALA A 9 -31.79 16.25 -0.02
C ALA A 9 -31.78 16.34 1.52
N ARG A 10 -31.95 15.16 2.18
CA ARG A 10 -32.06 15.01 3.64
C ARG A 10 -31.16 13.93 4.22
N GLU A 11 -30.19 13.44 3.42
CA GLU A 11 -29.27 12.39 3.88
C GLU A 11 -28.43 12.86 5.08
N ASN A 12 -28.29 12.05 6.09
CA ASN A 12 -27.56 12.32 7.33
C ASN A 12 -28.04 13.61 8.05
N ASN A 13 -27.22 14.67 8.02
CA ASN A 13 -27.51 15.95 8.66
C ASN A 13 -28.02 17.03 7.70
N LEU A 14 -28.27 16.70 6.43
CA LEU A 14 -28.77 17.66 5.45
C LEU A 14 -30.20 18.11 5.75
N LYS A 15 -30.46 19.41 5.67
CA LYS A 15 -31.75 20.05 5.99
C LYS A 15 -32.53 20.39 4.75
N ASN A 16 -33.01 19.38 4.02
CA ASN A 16 -33.89 19.58 2.86
C ASN A 16 -33.26 20.50 1.79
N ILE A 17 -32.02 20.20 1.39
CA ILE A 17 -31.26 21.03 0.47
C ILE A 17 -31.90 21.03 -0.91
N ASN A 18 -32.05 22.27 -1.49
CA ASN A 18 -32.41 22.50 -2.86
C ASN A 18 -31.32 23.33 -3.56
N ILE A 19 -30.70 22.74 -4.59
CA ILE A 19 -29.57 23.39 -5.28
C ILE A 19 -29.54 22.97 -6.75
N ASP A 20 -29.10 23.90 -7.62
CA ASP A 20 -28.82 23.70 -9.03
C ASP A 20 -27.31 23.80 -9.27
N LEU A 21 -26.68 22.73 -9.72
CA LEU A 21 -25.25 22.69 -10.01
C LEU A 21 -24.99 22.74 -11.52
N PRO A 22 -24.09 23.60 -12.02
CA PRO A 22 -23.78 23.67 -13.44
C PRO A 22 -23.01 22.46 -13.92
N LYS A 23 -23.30 21.92 -15.11
CA LYS A 23 -22.54 20.86 -15.75
C LYS A 23 -21.28 21.38 -16.43
N ASN A 24 -20.34 20.46 -16.70
CA ASN A 24 -19.07 20.73 -17.37
C ASN A 24 -18.26 21.84 -16.68
N LYS A 25 -18.29 21.81 -15.34
CA LYS A 25 -17.63 22.77 -14.46
C LYS A 25 -16.88 22.07 -13.35
N LEU A 26 -15.88 22.74 -12.82
CA LEU A 26 -15.22 22.41 -11.57
C LEU A 26 -16.01 23.01 -10.42
N ILE A 27 -16.74 22.17 -9.69
CA ILE A 27 -17.59 22.55 -8.56
C ILE A 27 -16.87 22.13 -7.28
N VAL A 28 -16.58 23.08 -6.39
CA VAL A 28 -15.98 22.78 -5.11
C VAL A 28 -17.02 22.88 -4.00
N MET A 29 -17.18 21.82 -3.21
CA MET A 29 -18.02 21.79 -2.01
C MET A 29 -17.15 21.97 -0.79
N THR A 30 -17.38 23.01 -0.02
CA THR A 30 -16.60 23.41 1.15
C THR A 30 -17.47 23.65 2.37
N GLY A 31 -16.88 23.99 3.50
CA GLY A 31 -17.53 24.24 4.78
C GLY A 31 -16.83 23.54 5.95
N VAL A 32 -17.22 23.80 7.19
CA VAL A 32 -16.60 23.21 8.38
C VAL A 32 -16.71 21.69 8.43
N SER A 33 -15.83 21.03 9.18
CA SER A 33 -15.86 19.57 9.33
C SER A 33 -17.21 19.13 9.92
N GLY A 34 -17.84 18.09 9.32
CA GLY A 34 -19.17 17.61 9.77
C GLY A 34 -20.33 18.51 9.37
N SER A 35 -20.19 19.46 8.46
CA SER A 35 -21.28 20.32 7.97
C SER A 35 -22.24 19.63 7.00
N GLY A 36 -21.87 18.48 6.40
CA GLY A 36 -22.70 17.72 5.45
C GLY A 36 -22.16 17.70 4.01
N LYS A 37 -20.94 18.18 3.75
CA LYS A 37 -20.31 18.17 2.43
C LYS A 37 -20.31 16.79 1.78
N SER A 38 -19.74 15.80 2.48
CA SER A 38 -19.65 14.43 1.98
C SER A 38 -21.03 13.78 1.88
N SER A 39 -21.99 14.13 2.77
CA SER A 39 -23.38 13.67 2.69
C SER A 39 -24.07 14.15 1.40
N LEU A 40 -23.81 15.38 0.96
CA LEU A 40 -24.35 15.88 -0.32
C LEU A 40 -23.60 15.28 -1.52
N ALA A 41 -22.25 15.31 -1.52
CA ALA A 41 -21.43 14.88 -2.66
C ALA A 41 -21.46 13.36 -2.88
N PHE A 42 -21.22 12.58 -1.83
CA PHE A 42 -21.06 11.11 -1.91
C PHE A 42 -22.35 10.36 -1.56
N ASP A 43 -22.95 10.63 -0.40
CA ASP A 43 -24.10 9.85 0.08
C ASP A 43 -25.39 10.21 -0.67
N THR A 44 -25.46 11.37 -1.35
CA THR A 44 -26.63 11.81 -2.13
C THR A 44 -26.33 11.76 -3.64
N ILE A 45 -25.46 12.61 -4.17
CA ILE A 45 -25.28 12.80 -5.62
C ILE A 45 -24.63 11.57 -6.25
N TYR A 46 -23.48 11.13 -5.71
CA TYR A 46 -22.77 9.96 -6.23
C TYR A 46 -23.59 8.68 -6.04
N ALA A 47 -24.15 8.48 -4.85
CA ALA A 47 -24.95 7.29 -4.54
C ALA A 47 -26.15 7.12 -5.50
N GLU A 48 -26.87 8.21 -5.81
CA GLU A 48 -27.98 8.17 -6.78
C GLU A 48 -27.48 7.94 -8.22
N GLY A 49 -26.35 8.55 -8.61
CA GLY A 49 -25.73 8.30 -9.91
C GLY A 49 -25.30 6.85 -10.09
N GLN A 50 -24.68 6.26 -9.08
CA GLN A 50 -24.30 4.85 -9.07
C GLN A 50 -25.52 3.94 -9.07
N ARG A 51 -26.54 4.22 -8.27
CA ARG A 51 -27.78 3.45 -8.19
C ARG A 51 -28.44 3.34 -9.58
N ARG A 52 -28.62 4.48 -10.27
CA ARG A 52 -29.19 4.52 -11.64
C ARG A 52 -28.36 3.74 -12.64
N TYR A 53 -27.03 3.83 -12.54
CA TYR A 53 -26.15 3.05 -13.40
C TYR A 53 -26.31 1.53 -13.16
N VAL A 54 -26.30 1.10 -11.90
CA VAL A 54 -26.49 -0.32 -11.50
C VAL A 54 -27.89 -0.81 -11.95
N GLU A 55 -28.93 0.00 -11.81
CA GLU A 55 -30.28 -0.35 -12.26
C GLU A 55 -30.40 -0.55 -13.79
N SER A 56 -29.55 0.14 -14.56
CA SER A 56 -29.49 -0.02 -16.02
C SER A 56 -28.84 -1.33 -16.47
N LEU A 57 -28.13 -2.04 -15.58
CA LEU A 57 -27.46 -3.30 -15.86
C LEU A 57 -28.42 -4.49 -15.85
N SER A 58 -27.99 -5.61 -16.42
CA SER A 58 -28.75 -6.87 -16.39
C SER A 58 -29.03 -7.35 -14.96
N SER A 59 -30.12 -8.10 -14.76
CA SER A 59 -30.47 -8.70 -13.46
C SER A 59 -29.36 -9.55 -12.87
N TYR A 60 -28.59 -10.24 -13.72
CA TYR A 60 -27.41 -11.02 -13.32
C TYR A 60 -26.31 -10.14 -12.77
N ALA A 61 -25.93 -9.06 -13.45
CA ALA A 61 -24.90 -8.12 -12.99
C ALA A 61 -25.30 -7.43 -11.66
N ARG A 62 -26.60 -7.10 -11.49
CA ARG A 62 -27.13 -6.50 -10.25
C ARG A 62 -26.98 -7.41 -9.02
N GLN A 63 -27.10 -8.74 -9.17
CA GLN A 63 -26.90 -9.68 -8.07
C GLN A 63 -25.47 -9.66 -7.50
N PHE A 64 -24.47 -9.36 -8.34
CA PHE A 64 -23.07 -9.29 -7.92
C PHE A 64 -22.68 -7.92 -7.36
N LEU A 65 -23.33 -6.83 -7.80
CA LEU A 65 -22.96 -5.46 -7.40
C LEU A 65 -23.68 -5.00 -6.12
N GLY A 66 -24.68 -5.78 -5.64
CA GLY A 66 -25.49 -5.39 -4.50
C GLY A 66 -26.50 -4.29 -4.86
N GLY A 67 -27.62 -4.21 -4.15
CA GLY A 67 -28.55 -3.09 -4.25
C GLY A 67 -28.02 -1.90 -3.43
N SER A 68 -27.78 -0.76 -4.07
CA SER A 68 -27.58 0.49 -3.34
C SER A 68 -28.92 0.97 -2.78
N GLU A 69 -28.96 1.32 -1.51
CA GLU A 69 -30.15 1.97 -0.93
C GLU A 69 -30.38 3.32 -1.64
N LYS A 70 -31.62 3.67 -1.85
CA LYS A 70 -31.98 4.98 -2.43
C LYS A 70 -31.67 6.06 -1.40
N PRO A 71 -30.87 7.08 -1.75
CA PRO A 71 -30.62 8.19 -0.83
C PRO A 71 -31.92 8.96 -0.51
N ASP A 72 -31.97 9.56 0.67
CA ASP A 72 -33.11 10.40 1.10
C ASP A 72 -33.10 11.74 0.36
N VAL A 73 -33.68 11.71 -0.82
CA VAL A 73 -33.82 12.89 -1.71
C VAL A 73 -35.10 12.78 -2.51
N ASP A 74 -35.78 13.89 -2.69
CA ASP A 74 -37.05 13.92 -3.43
C ASP A 74 -36.80 13.78 -4.93
N LEU A 75 -35.86 14.54 -5.48
CA LEU A 75 -35.59 14.56 -6.93
C LEU A 75 -34.12 14.91 -7.20
N ILE A 76 -33.48 14.15 -8.09
CA ILE A 76 -32.23 14.54 -8.76
C ILE A 76 -32.40 14.35 -10.27
N GLU A 77 -32.24 15.44 -11.02
CA GLU A 77 -32.27 15.41 -12.49
C GLU A 77 -30.93 15.81 -13.08
N GLY A 78 -30.67 15.38 -14.31
CA GLY A 78 -29.48 15.77 -15.05
C GLY A 78 -28.21 15.04 -14.65
N LEU A 79 -28.24 13.95 -13.87
CA LEU A 79 -27.05 13.18 -13.55
C LEU A 79 -26.44 12.49 -14.78
N SER A 80 -25.12 12.58 -14.89
CA SER A 80 -24.30 11.75 -15.77
C SER A 80 -23.84 10.48 -15.03
N PRO A 81 -23.31 9.46 -15.74
CA PRO A 81 -22.63 8.35 -15.08
C PRO A 81 -21.59 8.89 -14.09
N ALA A 82 -21.60 8.38 -12.84
CA ALA A 82 -20.81 8.93 -11.76
C ALA A 82 -19.64 7.99 -11.36
N ILE A 83 -18.46 8.57 -11.17
CA ILE A 83 -17.26 7.89 -10.66
C ILE A 83 -16.79 8.61 -9.41
N SER A 84 -16.59 7.88 -8.31
CA SER A 84 -15.99 8.43 -7.09
C SER A 84 -14.50 8.09 -6.98
N ILE A 85 -13.73 9.04 -6.46
CA ILE A 85 -12.32 8.89 -6.13
C ILE A 85 -12.16 9.29 -4.66
N ASP A 86 -12.37 8.32 -3.78
CA ASP A 86 -12.29 8.48 -2.33
C ASP A 86 -10.92 8.10 -1.77
N GLN A 87 -10.68 8.45 -0.50
CA GLN A 87 -9.44 8.19 0.22
C GLN A 87 -9.35 6.78 0.83
N LYS A 88 -10.49 6.11 1.06
CA LYS A 88 -10.60 4.98 1.99
C LYS A 88 -10.10 3.63 1.47
N THR A 89 -9.88 3.46 0.18
CA THR A 89 -9.53 2.16 -0.40
C THR A 89 -8.03 2.02 -0.67
N THR A 90 -7.25 1.68 0.34
CA THR A 90 -5.90 1.15 0.12
C THR A 90 -6.00 -0.32 -0.28
N ASN A 91 -5.48 -0.64 -1.46
CA ASN A 91 -5.40 -2.03 -1.91
C ASN A 91 -4.36 -2.79 -1.06
N ARG A 92 -4.81 -3.70 -0.20
CA ARG A 92 -3.95 -4.50 0.68
C ARG A 92 -3.35 -5.73 0.01
N ASN A 93 -3.63 -5.96 -1.27
CA ASN A 93 -3.08 -7.11 -1.98
C ASN A 93 -1.56 -6.92 -2.18
N PRO A 94 -0.70 -7.79 -1.63
CA PRO A 94 0.76 -7.65 -1.72
C PRO A 94 1.29 -7.80 -3.16
N ARG A 95 0.47 -8.30 -4.07
CA ARG A 95 0.81 -8.42 -5.49
C ARG A 95 0.52 -7.16 -6.29
N SER A 96 -0.30 -6.24 -5.77
CA SER A 96 -0.60 -4.99 -6.45
C SER A 96 0.57 -4.02 -6.34
N THR A 97 0.98 -3.46 -7.48
CA THR A 97 2.03 -2.43 -7.58
C THR A 97 1.46 -1.19 -8.25
N VAL A 98 2.15 -0.06 -8.15
CA VAL A 98 1.80 1.16 -8.88
C VAL A 98 1.62 0.83 -10.38
N GLY A 99 2.56 0.09 -10.98
CA GLY A 99 2.49 -0.28 -12.39
C GLY A 99 1.25 -1.11 -12.76
N THR A 100 0.80 -2.03 -11.88
CA THR A 100 -0.40 -2.83 -12.16
C THR A 100 -1.70 -2.07 -11.93
N VAL A 101 -1.76 -1.18 -10.92
CA VAL A 101 -2.95 -0.36 -10.64
C VAL A 101 -3.18 0.68 -11.73
N THR A 102 -2.09 1.20 -12.33
CA THR A 102 -2.15 2.16 -13.44
C THR A 102 -2.25 1.51 -14.81
N GLU A 103 -2.26 0.18 -14.86
CA GLU A 103 -2.20 -0.63 -16.09
C GLU A 103 -0.93 -0.42 -16.94
N ILE A 104 0.00 0.45 -16.52
CA ILE A 104 1.27 0.70 -17.26
C ILE A 104 2.07 -0.60 -17.39
N TYR A 105 2.02 -1.46 -16.38
CA TYR A 105 2.72 -2.75 -16.41
C TYR A 105 2.22 -3.66 -17.53
N ASP A 106 0.93 -3.64 -17.86
CA ASP A 106 0.37 -4.45 -18.94
C ASP A 106 0.84 -3.96 -20.32
N TYR A 107 0.93 -2.65 -20.50
CA TYR A 107 1.56 -2.06 -21.70
C TYR A 107 3.06 -2.34 -21.77
N LEU A 108 3.78 -2.30 -20.64
CA LEU A 108 5.21 -2.69 -20.60
C LEU A 108 5.41 -4.15 -20.99
N ARG A 109 4.57 -5.07 -20.50
CA ARG A 109 4.60 -6.47 -20.90
C ARG A 109 4.42 -6.64 -22.41
N LEU A 110 3.50 -5.88 -23.01
CA LEU A 110 3.28 -5.89 -24.44
C LEU A 110 4.49 -5.32 -25.19
N LEU A 111 5.05 -4.22 -24.71
CA LEU A 111 6.24 -3.59 -25.30
C LEU A 111 7.44 -4.56 -25.29
N PHE A 112 7.74 -5.17 -24.13
CA PHE A 112 8.85 -6.11 -23.99
C PHE A 112 8.64 -7.40 -24.82
N ALA A 113 7.40 -7.86 -24.98
CA ALA A 113 7.10 -9.00 -25.82
C ALA A 113 7.28 -8.71 -27.33
N ARG A 114 7.12 -7.44 -27.76
CA ARG A 114 7.20 -7.06 -29.17
C ARG A 114 8.57 -6.58 -29.64
N VAL A 115 9.29 -5.85 -28.77
CA VAL A 115 10.57 -5.23 -29.16
C VAL A 115 11.74 -5.63 -28.24
N GLY A 116 11.48 -6.44 -27.21
CA GLY A 116 12.51 -6.93 -26.29
C GLY A 116 13.44 -7.92 -26.98
N VAL A 117 14.72 -7.82 -26.68
CA VAL A 117 15.78 -8.72 -27.17
C VAL A 117 16.16 -9.65 -26.03
N PRO A 118 15.91 -10.97 -26.13
CA PRO A 118 16.35 -11.94 -25.14
C PRO A 118 17.85 -12.20 -25.24
N TYR A 119 18.47 -12.43 -24.08
CA TYR A 119 19.89 -12.77 -23.96
C TYR A 119 20.04 -14.13 -23.29
N CYS A 120 21.09 -14.85 -23.67
CA CYS A 120 21.45 -16.08 -22.97
C CYS A 120 21.94 -15.76 -21.54
N PRO A 121 21.37 -16.36 -20.47
CA PRO A 121 21.82 -16.12 -19.10
C PRO A 121 23.28 -16.49 -18.83
N THR A 122 23.81 -17.48 -19.56
CA THR A 122 25.17 -18.02 -19.36
C THR A 122 26.20 -17.28 -20.20
N HIS A 123 25.89 -16.99 -21.48
CA HIS A 123 26.87 -16.44 -22.44
C HIS A 123 26.71 -14.93 -22.65
N HIS A 124 25.61 -14.34 -22.14
CA HIS A 124 25.29 -12.90 -22.24
C HIS A 124 25.28 -12.36 -23.69
N ILE A 125 24.97 -13.21 -24.67
CA ILE A 125 24.78 -12.84 -26.06
C ILE A 125 23.31 -12.73 -26.41
N PRO A 126 22.92 -11.82 -27.32
CA PRO A 126 21.54 -11.75 -27.79
C PRO A 126 21.20 -13.03 -28.57
N ILE A 127 19.99 -13.54 -28.31
CA ILE A 127 19.46 -14.70 -29.01
C ILE A 127 18.30 -14.26 -29.90
N THR A 128 18.29 -14.71 -31.15
CA THR A 128 17.29 -14.33 -32.15
C THR A 128 16.55 -15.58 -32.65
N SER A 129 15.27 -15.44 -32.94
CA SER A 129 14.55 -16.42 -33.75
C SER A 129 14.73 -16.06 -35.22
N GLN A 130 14.67 -17.07 -36.08
CA GLN A 130 14.77 -16.89 -37.51
C GLN A 130 13.62 -17.61 -38.19
N SER A 131 12.94 -16.93 -39.07
CA SER A 131 11.94 -17.59 -39.92
C SER A 131 12.58 -18.57 -40.88
N ILE A 132 11.86 -19.59 -41.35
CA ILE A 132 12.35 -20.54 -42.33
C ILE A 132 12.80 -19.81 -43.60
N GLU A 133 12.10 -18.72 -43.96
CA GLU A 133 12.45 -17.91 -45.12
C GLU A 133 13.81 -17.17 -44.93
N GLU A 134 14.04 -16.61 -43.74
CA GLU A 134 15.33 -15.99 -43.40
C GLU A 134 16.49 -17.01 -43.38
N MET A 135 16.24 -18.22 -42.81
CA MET A 135 17.17 -19.33 -42.83
C MET A 135 17.52 -19.68 -44.29
N THR A 136 16.49 -19.86 -45.12
CA THR A 136 16.61 -20.15 -46.55
C THR A 136 17.45 -19.10 -47.23
N ASN A 137 17.16 -17.80 -47.05
CA ASN A 137 17.90 -16.70 -47.66
C ASN A 137 19.37 -16.69 -47.24
N LYS A 138 19.67 -16.96 -45.96
CA LYS A 138 21.04 -17.00 -45.47
C LYS A 138 21.82 -18.17 -46.07
N ILE A 139 21.21 -19.34 -46.20
CA ILE A 139 21.84 -20.54 -46.76
C ILE A 139 22.04 -20.37 -48.28
N MET A 140 21.08 -19.73 -48.95
CA MET A 140 21.23 -19.43 -50.40
C MET A 140 22.34 -18.44 -50.74
N ASN A 141 22.85 -17.68 -49.77
CA ASN A 141 23.98 -16.78 -49.91
C ASN A 141 25.33 -17.49 -49.81
N PHE A 142 25.40 -18.80 -49.61
CA PHE A 142 26.62 -19.57 -49.69
C PHE A 142 27.07 -19.70 -51.15
N ASP A 143 28.36 -19.92 -51.32
CA ASP A 143 28.95 -20.06 -52.66
C ASP A 143 28.29 -21.18 -53.46
N GLU A 144 28.08 -20.96 -54.76
CA GLU A 144 27.49 -21.96 -55.66
C GLU A 144 28.37 -23.22 -55.69
N GLY A 145 27.75 -24.37 -55.60
CA GLY A 145 28.43 -25.67 -55.55
C GLY A 145 28.71 -26.15 -54.11
N THR A 146 28.44 -25.33 -53.08
CA THR A 146 28.59 -25.73 -51.68
C THR A 146 27.68 -26.92 -51.35
N LYS A 147 28.27 -27.98 -50.79
CA LYS A 147 27.56 -29.18 -50.36
C LYS A 147 27.14 -29.04 -48.90
N ILE A 148 25.83 -29.12 -48.60
CA ILE A 148 25.28 -29.04 -47.26
C ILE A 148 24.46 -30.27 -46.89
N MET A 149 24.41 -30.57 -45.60
CA MET A 149 23.45 -31.48 -44.99
C MET A 149 22.51 -30.71 -44.09
N VAL A 150 21.21 -30.95 -44.28
CA VAL A 150 20.16 -30.42 -43.37
C VAL A 150 19.91 -31.46 -42.28
N LEU A 151 20.20 -31.14 -41.06
CA LEU A 151 20.14 -32.03 -39.93
C LEU A 151 19.06 -31.51 -38.92
N SER A 152 18.32 -32.47 -38.36
CA SER A 152 17.35 -32.17 -37.31
C SER A 152 17.82 -32.77 -35.99
N PRO A 153 18.24 -31.98 -34.98
CA PRO A 153 18.65 -32.48 -33.67
C PRO A 153 17.45 -32.99 -32.89
N ILE A 154 17.43 -34.30 -32.60
CA ILE A 154 16.33 -34.99 -31.87
C ILE A 154 16.73 -35.27 -30.42
N VAL A 155 18.00 -35.61 -30.17
CA VAL A 155 18.56 -35.89 -28.87
C VAL A 155 19.81 -35.03 -28.68
N GLU A 156 19.85 -34.24 -27.60
CA GLU A 156 20.98 -33.36 -27.30
C GLU A 156 21.48 -33.66 -25.87
N GLY A 157 22.57 -34.40 -25.77
CA GLY A 157 23.26 -34.68 -24.51
C GLY A 157 22.45 -35.49 -23.49
N GLU A 158 21.56 -36.35 -23.95
CA GLU A 158 20.76 -37.23 -23.11
C GLU A 158 21.36 -38.62 -22.99
N LYS A 159 21.21 -39.26 -21.84
CA LYS A 159 21.62 -40.65 -21.60
C LYS A 159 20.51 -41.61 -21.98
N GLY A 160 20.82 -42.69 -22.64
CA GLY A 160 19.84 -43.70 -23.00
C GLY A 160 20.34 -44.59 -24.15
N THR A 161 19.68 -45.70 -24.38
CA THR A 161 19.91 -46.53 -25.58
C THR A 161 19.20 -46.04 -26.83
N HIS A 162 18.25 -45.09 -26.67
CA HIS A 162 17.46 -44.41 -27.70
C HIS A 162 16.84 -45.35 -28.78
N VAL A 163 16.60 -46.62 -28.44
CA VAL A 163 16.00 -47.66 -29.34
C VAL A 163 14.63 -47.23 -29.83
N ASP A 164 13.78 -46.68 -28.95
CA ASP A 164 12.43 -46.23 -29.34
C ASP A 164 12.50 -45.05 -30.30
N THR A 165 13.46 -44.14 -30.13
CA THR A 165 13.71 -43.02 -31.05
C THR A 165 14.09 -43.53 -32.43
N PHE A 166 15.05 -44.44 -32.53
CA PHE A 166 15.44 -45.04 -33.82
C PHE A 166 14.30 -45.80 -34.48
N ASN A 167 13.49 -46.57 -33.73
CA ASN A 167 12.32 -47.28 -34.25
C ASN A 167 11.25 -46.33 -34.79
N LYS A 168 11.04 -45.20 -34.12
CA LYS A 168 10.10 -44.15 -34.56
C LYS A 168 10.61 -43.53 -35.90
N LEU A 169 11.89 -43.15 -35.95
CA LEU A 169 12.48 -42.57 -37.16
C LEU A 169 12.44 -43.51 -38.37
N ARG A 170 12.63 -44.83 -38.17
CA ARG A 170 12.44 -45.83 -39.20
C ARG A 170 11.00 -45.89 -39.73
N LYS A 171 10.02 -45.84 -38.81
CA LYS A 171 8.60 -45.82 -39.19
C LYS A 171 8.22 -44.56 -39.94
N ASP A 172 8.85 -43.41 -39.58
CA ASP A 172 8.59 -42.13 -40.23
C ASP A 172 9.31 -42.00 -41.59
N GLY A 173 10.11 -43.04 -42.00
CA GLY A 173 10.71 -43.14 -43.34
C GLY A 173 12.11 -42.48 -43.46
N TYR A 174 12.75 -42.13 -42.39
CA TYR A 174 14.14 -41.61 -42.43
C TYR A 174 15.13 -42.75 -42.61
N SER A 175 16.16 -42.48 -43.40
CA SER A 175 17.16 -43.53 -43.76
C SER A 175 18.47 -43.39 -42.98
N ARG A 176 18.80 -42.17 -42.48
CA ARG A 176 20.07 -41.90 -41.87
C ARG A 176 19.99 -40.98 -40.67
N VAL A 177 20.83 -41.28 -39.69
CA VAL A 177 21.04 -40.44 -38.50
C VAL A 177 22.52 -40.14 -38.30
N ARG A 178 22.83 -39.04 -37.69
CA ARG A 178 24.16 -38.72 -37.23
C ARG A 178 24.20 -38.87 -35.71
N VAL A 179 25.08 -39.73 -35.19
CA VAL A 179 25.23 -39.98 -33.75
C VAL A 179 26.62 -39.52 -33.36
N ASN A 180 26.72 -38.59 -32.44
CA ASN A 180 28.03 -38.04 -31.96
C ASN A 180 28.97 -37.60 -33.08
N GLY A 181 28.43 -37.10 -34.20
CA GLY A 181 29.21 -36.62 -35.35
C GLY A 181 29.37 -37.65 -36.47
N GLU A 182 29.11 -38.95 -36.25
CA GLU A 182 29.24 -40.01 -37.23
C GLU A 182 27.88 -40.37 -37.83
N ILE A 183 27.84 -40.65 -39.16
CA ILE A 183 26.58 -40.97 -39.89
C ILE A 183 26.39 -42.45 -39.93
N TYR A 184 25.22 -42.90 -39.47
CA TYR A 184 24.76 -44.30 -39.47
C TYR A 184 23.52 -44.45 -40.35
N ASP A 185 23.41 -45.60 -41.00
CA ASP A 185 22.20 -46.02 -41.71
C ASP A 185 21.20 -46.59 -40.68
N LEU A 186 19.97 -46.11 -40.69
CA LEU A 186 18.92 -46.56 -39.75
C LEU A 186 18.53 -48.03 -39.99
N ASN A 187 18.84 -48.63 -41.13
CA ASN A 187 18.62 -50.05 -41.39
C ASN A 187 19.67 -50.95 -40.66
N GLU A 188 20.78 -50.38 -40.22
CA GLU A 188 21.77 -51.07 -39.39
C GLU A 188 21.36 -51.04 -37.91
N GLU A 189 21.91 -51.99 -37.14
CA GLU A 189 21.69 -52.04 -35.69
C GLU A 189 22.61 -51.04 -35.01
N ILE A 190 22.01 -49.95 -34.47
CA ILE A 190 22.74 -48.89 -33.75
C ILE A 190 22.64 -49.17 -32.27
N THR A 191 23.78 -49.51 -31.61
CA THR A 191 23.82 -49.83 -30.20
C THR A 191 24.52 -48.73 -29.41
N LEU A 192 23.82 -48.05 -28.49
CA LEU A 192 24.32 -46.98 -27.62
C LEU A 192 24.40 -47.44 -26.18
N GLU A 193 25.43 -46.93 -25.47
CA GLU A 193 25.59 -47.22 -24.03
C GLU A 193 24.65 -46.39 -23.16
N LYS A 194 23.88 -47.05 -22.30
CA LYS A 194 22.86 -46.44 -21.46
C LYS A 194 23.34 -45.27 -20.59
N ASN A 195 24.65 -45.24 -20.24
CA ASN A 195 25.20 -44.26 -19.28
C ASN A 195 25.97 -43.14 -19.92
N ILE A 196 26.17 -43.18 -21.25
CA ILE A 196 26.83 -42.12 -22.03
C ILE A 196 25.79 -41.09 -22.50
N LYS A 197 26.23 -39.85 -22.63
CA LYS A 197 25.40 -38.77 -23.20
C LYS A 197 25.61 -38.75 -24.70
N ASP A 198 24.55 -38.95 -25.46
CA ASP A 198 24.60 -38.96 -26.90
C ASP A 198 23.89 -37.76 -27.53
N ASN A 199 24.34 -37.35 -28.70
CA ASN A 199 23.66 -36.42 -29.58
C ASN A 199 23.23 -37.18 -30.83
N ILE A 200 21.93 -37.05 -31.18
CA ILE A 200 21.36 -37.74 -32.35
C ILE A 200 20.67 -36.70 -33.21
N ASP A 201 21.15 -36.57 -34.46
CA ASP A 201 20.56 -35.73 -35.47
C ASP A 201 20.01 -36.59 -36.61
N VAL A 202 18.81 -36.29 -37.10
CA VAL A 202 18.25 -36.90 -38.30
C VAL A 202 18.81 -36.18 -39.55
N VAL A 203 19.35 -36.91 -40.51
CA VAL A 203 19.70 -36.37 -41.81
C VAL A 203 18.44 -36.22 -42.66
N VAL A 204 17.92 -34.98 -42.68
CA VAL A 204 16.66 -34.69 -43.44
C VAL A 204 16.92 -34.64 -44.93
N ASP A 205 17.98 -33.92 -45.35
CA ASP A 205 18.36 -33.80 -46.77
C ASP A 205 19.85 -33.52 -46.96
N ARG A 206 20.32 -33.81 -48.19
CA ARG A 206 21.70 -33.46 -48.66
C ARG A 206 21.55 -32.67 -49.94
N LEU A 207 22.00 -31.43 -49.90
CA LEU A 207 21.77 -30.46 -50.97
C LEU A 207 23.12 -29.89 -51.48
N ILE A 208 23.09 -29.43 -52.73
CA ILE A 208 24.16 -28.64 -53.31
C ILE A 208 23.58 -27.28 -53.65
N ILE A 209 24.16 -26.23 -53.16
CA ILE A 209 23.70 -24.87 -53.43
C ILE A 209 23.85 -24.56 -54.92
N LYS A 210 22.73 -24.27 -55.59
CA LYS A 210 22.66 -23.88 -57.00
C LYS A 210 21.32 -23.18 -57.25
N ASP A 211 21.23 -22.53 -58.38
CA ASP A 211 19.98 -21.94 -58.81
C ASP A 211 18.85 -23.00 -58.87
N GLY A 212 17.65 -22.63 -58.36
CA GLY A 212 16.45 -23.47 -58.34
C GLY A 212 16.31 -24.46 -57.20
N ILE A 213 17.27 -24.52 -56.27
CA ILE A 213 17.20 -25.39 -55.05
C ILE A 213 16.32 -24.81 -53.93
N ARG A 214 15.94 -23.52 -54.00
CA ARG A 214 15.28 -22.78 -52.94
C ARG A 214 14.05 -23.48 -52.35
N SER A 215 13.14 -23.98 -53.20
CA SER A 215 11.92 -24.63 -52.73
C SER A 215 12.20 -25.94 -51.97
N ARG A 216 13.15 -26.75 -52.49
CA ARG A 216 13.56 -27.98 -51.78
C ARG A 216 14.29 -27.70 -50.47
N LEU A 217 15.14 -26.68 -50.45
CA LEU A 217 15.80 -26.25 -49.21
C LEU A 217 14.76 -25.79 -48.19
N TYR A 218 13.77 -24.97 -48.59
CA TYR A 218 12.68 -24.52 -47.72
C TYR A 218 11.89 -25.68 -47.11
N GLU A 219 11.46 -26.68 -47.93
CA GLU A 219 10.75 -27.88 -47.46
C GLU A 219 11.61 -28.73 -46.52
N SER A 220 12.89 -28.85 -46.75
CA SER A 220 13.81 -29.58 -45.89
C SER A 220 14.01 -28.88 -44.57
N LEU A 221 14.08 -27.53 -44.55
CA LEU A 221 14.14 -26.72 -43.32
C LEU A 221 12.86 -26.82 -42.51
N GLU A 222 11.68 -26.73 -43.18
CA GLU A 222 10.40 -26.90 -42.55
C GLU A 222 10.23 -28.30 -41.92
N THR A 223 10.70 -29.33 -42.61
CA THR A 223 10.67 -30.71 -42.11
C THR A 223 11.61 -30.84 -40.88
N SER A 224 12.77 -30.24 -40.92
CA SER A 224 13.76 -30.29 -39.84
C SER A 224 13.24 -29.55 -38.60
N THR A 225 12.64 -28.37 -38.78
CA THR A 225 12.10 -27.58 -37.66
C THR A 225 10.91 -28.27 -36.97
N LYS A 226 10.03 -28.93 -37.78
CA LYS A 226 8.89 -29.72 -37.23
C LYS A 226 9.36 -30.90 -36.39
N LEU A 227 10.44 -31.58 -36.82
CA LEU A 227 10.99 -32.75 -36.12
C LEU A 227 11.69 -32.39 -34.81
N SER A 228 12.53 -31.35 -34.84
CA SER A 228 13.34 -30.94 -33.69
C SER A 228 12.65 -29.98 -32.73
N GLY A 229 11.42 -29.56 -33.04
CA GLY A 229 10.70 -28.53 -32.27
C GLY A 229 11.32 -27.12 -32.46
N GLY A 230 11.82 -26.82 -33.70
CA GLY A 230 12.24 -25.49 -34.13
C GLY A 230 13.73 -25.30 -34.39
N LYS A 231 14.57 -26.32 -34.25
CA LYS A 231 16.01 -26.24 -34.51
C LYS A 231 16.42 -26.89 -35.82
N VAL A 232 17.42 -26.35 -36.50
CA VAL A 232 18.06 -26.95 -37.71
C VAL A 232 19.57 -26.77 -37.61
N VAL A 233 20.30 -27.82 -37.92
CA VAL A 233 21.75 -27.75 -38.05
C VAL A 233 22.09 -27.90 -39.54
N ILE A 234 22.82 -26.94 -40.11
CA ILE A 234 23.37 -26.99 -41.45
C ILE A 234 24.81 -27.33 -41.33
N SER A 235 25.17 -28.55 -41.74
CA SER A 235 26.57 -29.00 -41.78
C SER A 235 27.10 -28.80 -43.19
N VAL A 236 28.08 -27.92 -43.34
CA VAL A 236 28.78 -27.71 -44.61
C VAL A 236 29.86 -28.78 -44.75
N VAL A 237 29.84 -29.52 -45.86
CA VAL A 237 30.81 -30.60 -46.06
C VAL A 237 32.21 -30.02 -46.21
N GLY A 238 33.08 -30.28 -45.22
CA GLY A 238 34.46 -29.73 -45.15
C GLY A 238 34.53 -28.31 -44.57
N GLY A 239 33.43 -27.80 -44.00
CA GLY A 239 33.32 -26.47 -43.38
C GLY A 239 32.74 -26.52 -41.97
N GLU A 240 32.28 -25.38 -41.49
CA GLU A 240 31.68 -25.21 -40.17
C GLU A 240 30.20 -25.64 -40.14
N GLU A 241 29.68 -25.97 -38.96
CA GLU A 241 28.29 -26.21 -38.72
C GLU A 241 27.62 -24.91 -38.29
N ILE A 242 26.43 -24.64 -38.85
CA ILE A 242 25.64 -23.46 -38.52
C ILE A 242 24.31 -23.91 -37.95
N ILE A 243 23.99 -23.45 -36.76
CA ILE A 243 22.73 -23.77 -36.09
C ILE A 243 21.74 -22.62 -36.35
N PHE A 244 20.57 -22.98 -36.89
CA PHE A 244 19.43 -22.10 -37.04
C PHE A 244 18.32 -22.52 -36.09
N SER A 245 17.49 -21.60 -35.70
CA SER A 245 16.34 -21.91 -34.83
C SER A 245 15.17 -20.96 -35.07
N GLU A 246 13.97 -21.51 -35.19
CA GLU A 246 12.72 -20.75 -35.12
C GLU A 246 12.45 -20.21 -33.71
N ASN A 247 13.00 -20.86 -32.69
CA ASN A 247 12.94 -20.44 -31.30
C ASN A 247 14.14 -19.52 -30.97
N PHE A 248 13.96 -18.65 -29.99
CA PHE A 248 15.07 -17.89 -29.43
C PHE A 248 16.03 -18.86 -28.70
N SER A 249 17.09 -19.29 -29.35
CA SER A 249 18.04 -20.25 -28.79
C SER A 249 19.48 -19.76 -28.83
N CYS A 250 20.25 -20.15 -27.78
CA CYS A 250 21.66 -19.83 -27.70
C CYS A 250 22.49 -20.80 -28.58
N PRO A 251 23.39 -20.32 -29.44
CA PRO A 251 24.22 -21.20 -30.27
C PRO A 251 25.28 -21.97 -29.47
N HIS A 252 25.56 -21.57 -28.21
CA HIS A 252 26.64 -22.14 -27.39
C HIS A 252 26.16 -23.04 -26.26
N CYS A 253 24.82 -23.05 -25.94
CA CYS A 253 24.23 -23.91 -24.93
C CYS A 253 22.77 -24.25 -25.24
N ASN A 254 22.21 -25.20 -24.51
CA ASN A 254 20.83 -25.65 -24.72
C ASN A 254 19.75 -24.68 -24.23
N TYR A 255 20.12 -23.44 -23.87
CA TYR A 255 19.13 -22.44 -23.45
C TYR A 255 18.29 -22.00 -24.64
N SER A 256 16.98 -22.20 -24.54
CA SER A 256 16.03 -21.71 -25.55
C SER A 256 14.77 -21.14 -24.92
N LEU A 257 14.24 -20.08 -25.51
CA LEU A 257 13.00 -19.45 -25.16
C LEU A 257 12.01 -19.70 -26.30
N ARG A 258 10.89 -20.36 -26.01
CA ARG A 258 9.95 -20.79 -27.09
C ARG A 258 9.28 -19.61 -27.77
N GLU A 259 8.75 -18.65 -27.00
CA GLU A 259 8.03 -17.49 -27.53
C GLU A 259 8.14 -16.29 -26.60
N LEU A 260 8.19 -15.07 -27.18
CA LEU A 260 8.07 -13.81 -26.46
C LEU A 260 6.62 -13.36 -26.42
N GLU A 261 5.87 -13.84 -25.43
CA GLU A 261 4.48 -13.44 -25.21
C GLU A 261 4.32 -12.57 -23.97
N PRO A 262 3.31 -11.66 -23.94
CA PRO A 262 3.06 -10.82 -22.76
C PRO A 262 2.82 -11.61 -21.46
N ARG A 263 2.34 -12.85 -21.55
CA ARG A 263 2.06 -13.71 -20.37
C ARG A 263 3.33 -14.09 -19.60
N ILE A 264 4.49 -14.24 -20.27
CA ILE A 264 5.75 -14.59 -19.58
C ILE A 264 6.25 -13.47 -18.67
N PHE A 265 5.90 -12.23 -18.95
CA PHE A 265 6.25 -11.08 -18.12
C PHE A 265 5.28 -10.86 -16.93
N SER A 266 4.30 -11.74 -16.73
CA SER A 266 3.37 -11.64 -15.61
C SER A 266 3.92 -12.33 -14.37
N PHE A 267 4.19 -11.57 -13.31
CA PHE A 267 4.55 -12.16 -12.01
C PHE A 267 3.35 -12.79 -11.26
N ASN A 268 2.12 -12.63 -11.77
CA ASN A 268 0.92 -13.29 -11.26
C ASN A 268 0.64 -14.64 -11.93
N ALA A 269 1.34 -14.95 -13.03
CA ALA A 269 1.21 -16.20 -13.76
C ALA A 269 2.40 -17.14 -13.47
N PRO A 270 2.19 -18.46 -13.35
CA PRO A 270 3.26 -19.41 -13.04
C PRO A 270 4.43 -19.37 -14.03
N TYR A 271 4.17 -19.05 -15.30
CA TYR A 271 5.17 -19.02 -16.36
C TYR A 271 6.19 -17.88 -16.22
N GLY A 272 5.79 -16.74 -15.65
CA GLY A 272 6.65 -15.55 -15.48
C GLY A 272 7.13 -15.34 -14.05
N ALA A 273 6.39 -15.86 -13.08
CA ALA A 273 6.69 -15.65 -11.67
C ALA A 273 7.99 -16.34 -11.23
N CYS A 274 8.73 -15.69 -10.35
CA CYS A 274 9.84 -16.33 -9.63
C CYS A 274 9.34 -17.59 -8.91
N PRO A 275 9.92 -18.78 -9.14
CA PRO A 275 9.46 -20.04 -8.55
C PRO A 275 9.60 -20.07 -7.01
N TYR A 276 10.52 -19.27 -6.45
CA TYR A 276 10.79 -19.24 -5.01
C TYR A 276 9.80 -18.39 -4.22
N CYS A 277 9.51 -17.16 -4.67
CA CYS A 277 8.56 -16.25 -4.00
C CYS A 277 7.17 -16.24 -4.66
N LYS A 278 6.96 -17.03 -5.72
CA LYS A 278 5.68 -17.11 -6.46
C LYS A 278 5.14 -15.73 -6.87
N GLY A 279 6.04 -14.84 -7.30
CA GLY A 279 5.70 -13.50 -7.79
C GLY A 279 5.50 -12.43 -6.71
N LEU A 280 5.77 -12.72 -5.44
CA LEU A 280 5.64 -11.72 -4.36
C LEU A 280 6.84 -10.76 -4.29
N GLY A 281 8.04 -11.20 -4.68
CA GLY A 281 9.29 -10.44 -4.55
C GLY A 281 9.92 -10.52 -3.16
N PHE A 282 9.20 -11.01 -2.17
CA PHE A 282 9.66 -11.20 -0.79
C PHE A 282 9.14 -12.52 -0.22
N LYS A 283 9.72 -12.95 0.88
CA LYS A 283 9.22 -14.06 1.71
C LYS A 283 9.06 -13.59 3.14
N GLN A 284 7.98 -13.98 3.75
CA GLN A 284 7.79 -13.79 5.18
C GLN A 284 8.66 -14.81 5.93
N LYS A 285 9.58 -14.31 6.75
CA LYS A 285 10.44 -15.13 7.61
C LYS A 285 10.33 -14.66 9.04
N MET A 286 10.49 -15.60 10.00
CA MET A 286 10.61 -15.26 11.41
C MET A 286 11.87 -14.42 11.63
N ASP A 287 11.73 -13.29 12.30
CA ASP A 287 12.84 -12.41 12.66
C ASP A 287 13.38 -12.75 14.06
N VAL A 288 14.67 -13.01 14.16
CA VAL A 288 15.31 -13.39 15.43
C VAL A 288 15.21 -12.27 16.47
N ASP A 289 15.32 -11.00 16.05
CA ASP A 289 15.24 -9.87 16.97
C ASP A 289 13.80 -9.61 17.45
N LEU A 290 12.78 -10.00 16.66
CA LEU A 290 11.38 -10.00 17.11
C LEU A 290 11.06 -11.17 18.04
N VAL A 291 11.66 -12.32 17.81
CA VAL A 291 11.50 -13.53 18.66
C VAL A 291 12.26 -13.37 19.97
N ILE A 292 13.47 -12.78 19.94
CA ILE A 292 14.34 -12.51 21.10
C ILE A 292 14.69 -11.01 21.15
N PRO A 293 13.74 -10.15 21.58
CA PRO A 293 13.98 -8.70 21.57
C PRO A 293 14.88 -8.20 22.69
N ASP A 294 14.99 -8.93 23.80
CA ASP A 294 15.79 -8.56 24.98
C ASP A 294 16.91 -9.59 25.21
N LYS A 295 18.07 -9.31 24.67
CA LYS A 295 19.24 -10.19 24.76
C LYS A 295 19.89 -10.21 26.15
N THR A 296 19.49 -9.32 27.06
CA THR A 296 19.94 -9.33 28.46
C THR A 296 19.26 -10.41 29.29
N LYS A 297 18.14 -10.96 28.81
CA LYS A 297 17.42 -12.07 29.43
C LYS A 297 18.03 -13.41 29.07
N SER A 298 17.80 -14.40 29.96
CA SER A 298 18.12 -15.79 29.72
C SER A 298 16.90 -16.55 29.15
N LEU A 299 17.13 -17.76 28.64
CA LEU A 299 16.06 -18.63 28.13
C LEU A 299 14.99 -18.89 29.20
N ASN A 300 15.40 -19.20 30.44
CA ASN A 300 14.49 -19.38 31.57
C ASN A 300 13.77 -18.13 32.02
N ASN A 301 14.32 -16.95 31.78
CA ASN A 301 13.70 -15.65 32.12
C ASN A 301 12.86 -15.07 30.94
N GLY A 302 12.43 -15.95 30.02
CA GLY A 302 11.53 -15.57 28.93
C GLY A 302 12.18 -14.71 27.85
N ALA A 303 13.42 -14.96 27.49
CA ALA A 303 14.09 -14.33 26.35
C ALA A 303 13.35 -14.62 25.02
N ILE A 304 12.84 -15.85 24.83
CA ILE A 304 12.03 -16.24 23.68
C ILE A 304 10.60 -15.79 23.91
N LEU A 305 10.24 -14.68 23.32
CA LEU A 305 8.97 -14.01 23.57
C LEU A 305 7.72 -14.83 23.20
N PRO A 306 7.69 -15.61 22.10
CA PRO A 306 6.58 -16.54 21.83
C PRO A 306 6.35 -17.60 22.92
N PHE A 307 7.36 -17.92 23.72
CA PHE A 307 7.29 -18.93 24.78
C PHE A 307 7.05 -18.32 26.17
N LYS A 308 7.14 -17.00 26.34
CA LYS A 308 7.10 -16.30 27.62
C LYS A 308 5.92 -16.66 28.54
N ASN A 309 4.74 -16.91 27.96
CA ASN A 309 3.51 -17.22 28.70
C ASN A 309 3.14 -18.71 28.62
N MET A 310 4.04 -19.57 28.16
CA MET A 310 3.84 -21.01 28.16
C MET A 310 4.23 -21.59 29.54
N GLU A 311 3.46 -22.53 30.01
CA GLU A 311 3.79 -23.25 31.24
C GLU A 311 4.97 -24.21 31.02
N ASP A 312 5.75 -24.50 32.01
CA ASP A 312 6.88 -25.45 31.97
C ASP A 312 6.46 -26.86 31.54
N THR A 313 5.20 -27.20 31.68
CA THR A 313 4.59 -28.43 31.17
C THR A 313 4.34 -28.44 29.64
N ASN A 314 4.63 -27.34 28.95
CA ASN A 314 4.45 -27.27 27.52
C ASN A 314 5.53 -28.10 26.78
N ILE A 315 5.09 -28.89 25.80
CA ILE A 315 5.95 -29.76 25.01
C ILE A 315 7.14 -29.03 24.38
N TYR A 316 6.94 -27.80 23.91
CA TYR A 316 8.00 -27.03 23.24
C TYR A 316 9.08 -26.56 24.21
N ILE A 317 8.70 -26.19 25.44
CA ILE A 317 9.63 -25.79 26.49
C ILE A 317 10.44 -27.01 26.94
N GLN A 318 9.77 -28.13 27.24
CA GLN A 318 10.44 -29.39 27.66
C GLN A 318 11.40 -29.91 26.57
N LYS A 319 11.03 -29.82 25.30
CA LYS A 319 11.95 -30.17 24.20
C LYS A 319 13.16 -29.25 24.15
N LEU A 320 12.99 -27.94 24.37
CA LEU A 320 14.08 -26.97 24.45
C LEU A 320 15.03 -27.28 25.64
N GLU A 321 14.48 -27.61 26.82
CA GLU A 321 15.26 -27.98 28.01
C GLU A 321 16.12 -29.23 27.76
N ILE A 322 15.52 -30.33 27.28
CA ILE A 322 16.25 -31.59 26.98
C ILE A 322 17.33 -31.34 25.91
N PHE A 323 17.05 -30.48 24.93
CA PHE A 323 18.02 -30.11 23.90
C PHE A 323 19.20 -29.34 24.49
N CYS A 324 18.92 -28.30 25.30
CA CYS A 324 19.93 -27.49 25.96
C CYS A 324 20.82 -28.36 26.90
N ASP A 325 20.24 -29.29 27.66
CA ASP A 325 20.97 -30.21 28.49
C ASP A 325 21.95 -31.10 27.70
N LYS A 326 21.51 -31.67 26.57
CA LYS A 326 22.37 -32.48 25.69
C LYS A 326 23.58 -31.71 25.18
N TYR A 327 23.40 -30.44 24.79
CA TYR A 327 24.47 -29.60 24.25
C TYR A 327 25.19 -28.75 25.32
N LYS A 328 24.85 -28.91 26.59
CA LYS A 328 25.41 -28.19 27.76
C LYS A 328 25.26 -26.68 27.61
N ILE A 329 24.12 -26.21 27.08
CA ILE A 329 23.76 -24.81 26.96
C ILE A 329 23.11 -24.37 28.28
N ASP A 330 23.71 -23.42 28.98
CA ASP A 330 23.16 -22.89 30.23
C ASP A 330 21.97 -21.95 29.93
N MET A 331 20.78 -22.43 30.27
CA MET A 331 19.52 -21.70 30.06
C MET A 331 19.34 -20.49 30.99
N ASN A 332 20.18 -20.35 32.05
CA ASN A 332 20.16 -19.19 32.95
C ASN A 332 21.10 -18.08 32.47
N LYS A 333 21.94 -18.35 31.48
CA LYS A 333 22.88 -17.38 30.92
C LYS A 333 22.16 -16.40 29.99
N PRO A 334 22.40 -15.07 30.10
CA PRO A 334 21.85 -14.09 29.18
C PRO A 334 22.18 -14.41 27.71
N ILE A 335 21.23 -14.15 26.80
CA ILE A 335 21.41 -14.45 25.36
C ILE A 335 22.65 -13.77 24.79
N GLU A 336 22.95 -12.53 25.19
CA GLU A 336 24.14 -11.79 24.74
C GLU A 336 25.48 -12.43 25.15
N LYS A 337 25.47 -13.29 26.18
CA LYS A 337 26.63 -14.03 26.68
C LYS A 337 26.75 -15.45 26.12
N LEU A 338 25.75 -15.93 25.39
CA LEU A 338 25.82 -17.18 24.63
C LEU A 338 26.76 -17.00 23.42
N THR A 339 27.48 -18.07 23.09
CA THR A 339 28.27 -18.08 21.85
C THR A 339 27.34 -18.13 20.63
N LYS A 340 27.81 -17.65 19.49
CA LYS A 340 27.05 -17.73 18.23
C LYS A 340 26.61 -19.17 17.90
N LYS A 341 27.46 -20.15 18.24
CA LYS A 341 27.17 -21.59 18.03
C LYS A 341 26.02 -22.06 18.92
N GLU A 342 26.06 -21.74 20.21
CA GLU A 342 24.99 -22.08 21.18
C GLU A 342 23.66 -21.45 20.76
N LEU A 343 23.68 -20.16 20.42
CA LEU A 343 22.49 -19.45 19.97
C LEU A 343 21.91 -20.03 18.66
N ASN A 344 22.77 -20.37 17.69
CA ASN A 344 22.31 -21.00 16.44
C ASN A 344 21.68 -22.38 16.69
N LEU A 345 22.22 -23.16 17.60
CA LEU A 345 21.63 -24.46 17.99
C LEU A 345 20.22 -24.28 18.59
N VAL A 346 20.04 -23.28 19.45
CA VAL A 346 18.72 -22.98 20.03
C VAL A 346 17.73 -22.52 18.93
N LEU A 347 18.18 -21.65 18.02
CA LEU A 347 17.31 -21.03 17.00
C LEU A 347 16.96 -21.98 15.86
N TYR A 348 17.93 -22.74 15.36
CA TYR A 348 17.81 -23.56 14.14
C TYR A 348 17.97 -25.06 14.35
N GLY A 349 18.24 -25.48 15.59
CA GLY A 349 18.35 -26.90 15.94
C GLY A 349 19.64 -27.56 15.50
N SER A 350 19.60 -28.89 15.44
CA SER A 350 20.70 -29.73 14.95
C SER A 350 20.17 -30.90 14.14
N ASN A 351 21.02 -31.55 13.34
CA ASN A 351 20.65 -32.76 12.59
C ASN A 351 20.74 -34.06 13.44
N ASP A 352 21.09 -33.96 14.72
CA ASP A 352 21.23 -35.11 15.59
C ASP A 352 19.88 -35.62 16.08
N ALA A 353 19.70 -36.93 16.02
CA ALA A 353 18.55 -37.58 16.64
C ALA A 353 18.67 -37.56 18.17
N ILE A 354 17.67 -37.03 18.83
CA ILE A 354 17.60 -36.86 20.28
C ILE A 354 16.40 -37.61 20.83
N ARG A 355 16.58 -38.29 21.93
CA ARG A 355 15.47 -38.93 22.63
C ARG A 355 14.82 -37.95 23.59
N PHE A 356 13.57 -37.58 23.27
CA PHE A 356 12.74 -36.72 24.08
C PHE A 356 11.83 -37.58 24.97
N LYS A 357 12.01 -37.49 26.27
CA LYS A 357 11.24 -38.27 27.27
C LYS A 357 10.66 -37.33 28.33
N PHE A 358 9.36 -37.11 28.27
CA PHE A 358 8.64 -36.30 29.24
C PHE A 358 7.15 -36.69 29.33
N LYS A 359 6.44 -36.20 30.35
CA LYS A 359 4.99 -36.36 30.49
C LYS A 359 4.30 -35.02 30.33
N SER A 360 3.24 -35.00 29.51
CA SER A 360 2.38 -33.80 29.36
C SER A 360 1.50 -33.58 30.59
N LYS A 361 0.95 -32.38 30.78
CA LYS A 361 0.02 -32.04 31.85
C LYS A 361 -1.23 -32.95 31.89
N GLY A 362 -1.62 -33.55 30.78
CA GLY A 362 -2.70 -34.54 30.67
C GLY A 362 -2.30 -35.98 30.97
N GLY A 363 -1.06 -36.24 31.45
CA GLY A 363 -0.57 -37.55 31.85
C GLY A 363 -0.04 -38.42 30.69
N ASN A 364 -0.12 -37.95 29.43
CA ASN A 364 0.40 -38.66 28.28
C ASN A 364 1.93 -38.69 28.32
N ALA A 365 2.53 -39.91 28.28
CA ALA A 365 3.95 -40.08 28.18
C ALA A 365 4.44 -39.82 26.75
N TYR A 366 5.46 -39.02 26.62
CA TYR A 366 6.17 -38.76 25.36
C TYR A 366 7.54 -39.39 25.44
N ASP A 367 7.83 -40.36 24.60
CA ASP A 367 9.13 -41.02 24.46
C ASP A 367 9.38 -41.34 23.00
N LYS A 368 10.07 -40.39 22.31
CA LYS A 368 10.37 -40.48 20.89
C LYS A 368 11.77 -39.98 20.58
N ILE A 369 12.37 -40.55 19.57
CA ILE A 369 13.63 -40.09 18.99
C ILE A 369 13.28 -39.18 17.82
N GLU A 370 13.61 -37.89 17.92
CA GLU A 370 13.31 -36.86 16.92
C GLU A 370 14.50 -35.90 16.75
N ILE A 371 14.54 -35.20 15.64
CA ILE A 371 15.46 -34.08 15.41
C ILE A 371 14.84 -32.82 16.01
N TYR A 372 15.63 -32.05 16.78
CA TYR A 372 15.18 -30.76 17.28
C TYR A 372 15.33 -29.69 16.17
N GLU A 373 14.22 -29.20 15.67
CA GLU A 373 14.18 -28.27 14.55
C GLU A 373 14.57 -26.81 14.89
N GLY A 374 14.71 -26.48 16.18
CA GLY A 374 14.99 -25.13 16.65
C GLY A 374 13.74 -24.25 16.72
N VAL A 375 13.86 -23.13 17.45
CA VAL A 375 12.73 -22.23 17.73
C VAL A 375 12.17 -21.59 16.47
N ILE A 376 13.02 -21.09 15.59
CA ILE A 376 12.61 -20.38 14.37
C ILE A 376 11.88 -21.33 13.43
N CYS A 377 12.45 -22.50 13.13
CA CYS A 377 11.84 -23.49 12.26
C CYS A 377 10.51 -24.01 12.81
N LEU A 378 10.42 -24.22 14.14
CA LEU A 378 9.18 -24.58 14.82
C LEU A 378 8.09 -23.53 14.61
N LEU A 379 8.40 -22.23 14.80
CA LEU A 379 7.42 -21.15 14.63
C LEU A 379 6.98 -21.02 13.17
N GLU A 380 7.91 -21.14 12.20
CA GLU A 380 7.60 -21.15 10.77
C GLU A 380 6.71 -22.33 10.37
N ARG A 381 6.99 -23.53 10.88
CA ARG A 381 6.17 -24.70 10.65
C ARG A 381 4.76 -24.50 11.21
N ARG A 382 4.63 -24.02 12.46
CA ARG A 382 3.34 -23.72 13.08
C ARG A 382 2.53 -22.70 12.29
N TYR A 383 3.18 -21.69 11.74
CA TYR A 383 2.53 -20.69 10.89
C TYR A 383 1.91 -21.32 9.64
N LYS A 384 2.63 -22.28 9.01
CA LYS A 384 2.15 -22.97 7.80
C LYS A 384 1.02 -23.96 8.09
N GLU A 385 1.10 -24.68 9.24
CA GLU A 385 0.19 -25.78 9.57
C GLU A 385 -1.08 -25.34 10.34
N THR A 386 -1.09 -24.14 10.94
CA THR A 386 -2.23 -23.69 11.74
C THR A 386 -3.46 -23.34 10.89
N ASN A 387 -4.62 -23.85 11.32
CA ASN A 387 -5.93 -23.46 10.77
C ASN A 387 -6.57 -22.30 11.56
N SER A 388 -5.98 -21.90 12.69
CA SER A 388 -6.49 -20.81 13.52
C SER A 388 -6.00 -19.46 13.00
N SER A 389 -6.91 -18.58 12.60
CA SER A 389 -6.59 -17.19 12.20
C SER A 389 -5.91 -16.43 13.34
N PHE A 390 -6.36 -16.62 14.59
CA PHE A 390 -5.77 -15.99 15.76
C PHE A 390 -4.29 -16.36 15.96
N ILE A 391 -3.95 -17.68 15.84
CA ILE A 391 -2.55 -18.13 15.96
C ILE A 391 -1.73 -17.62 14.79
N ARG A 392 -2.29 -17.56 13.58
CA ARG A 392 -1.61 -17.04 12.40
C ARG A 392 -1.28 -15.57 12.58
N ASP A 393 -2.27 -14.73 12.93
CA ASP A 393 -2.07 -13.29 13.18
C ASP A 393 -1.07 -13.03 14.30
N TRP A 394 -1.10 -13.87 15.35
CA TRP A 394 -0.14 -13.78 16.45
C TRP A 394 1.29 -14.10 15.99
N LEU A 395 1.49 -15.14 15.17
CA LEU A 395 2.80 -15.51 14.64
C LEU A 395 3.31 -14.49 13.60
N GLU A 396 2.44 -13.88 12.81
CA GLU A 396 2.78 -12.80 11.88
C GLU A 396 3.43 -11.60 12.60
N GLY A 397 3.07 -11.36 13.87
CA GLY A 397 3.72 -10.35 14.70
C GLY A 397 5.22 -10.57 14.98
N TYR A 398 5.76 -11.75 14.65
CA TYR A 398 7.18 -12.11 14.76
C TYR A 398 7.86 -12.29 13.40
N MET A 399 7.15 -12.00 12.31
CA MET A 399 7.67 -12.13 10.95
C MET A 399 7.99 -10.78 10.33
N ILE A 400 8.94 -10.78 9.43
CA ILE A 400 9.27 -9.65 8.56
C ILE A 400 9.23 -10.09 7.10
N ASP A 401 8.92 -9.16 6.23
CA ASP A 401 9.05 -9.34 4.79
C ASP A 401 10.53 -9.19 4.42
N GLN A 402 11.17 -10.31 4.08
CA GLN A 402 12.55 -10.34 3.61
C GLN A 402 12.55 -10.45 2.10
N GLU A 403 13.36 -9.61 1.44
CA GLU A 403 13.56 -9.67 0.00
C GLU A 403 13.91 -11.10 -0.45
N CYS A 404 13.33 -11.55 -1.54
CA CYS A 404 13.57 -12.90 -2.07
C CYS A 404 15.02 -13.05 -2.51
N GLU A 405 15.74 -13.98 -1.91
CA GLU A 405 17.17 -14.25 -2.17
C GLU A 405 17.47 -14.67 -3.62
N HIS A 406 16.46 -15.15 -4.35
CA HIS A 406 16.63 -15.60 -5.74
C HIS A 406 16.38 -14.47 -6.75
N CYS A 407 15.22 -13.79 -6.67
CA CYS A 407 14.86 -12.76 -7.65
C CYS A 407 15.19 -11.33 -7.19
N HIS A 408 15.73 -11.14 -6.00
CA HIS A 408 16.10 -9.83 -5.44
C HIS A 408 15.01 -8.76 -5.65
N GLY A 409 13.77 -9.11 -5.27
CA GLY A 409 12.61 -8.22 -5.41
C GLY A 409 11.98 -8.15 -6.82
N ALA A 410 12.59 -8.75 -7.84
CA ALA A 410 12.13 -8.64 -9.23
C ALA A 410 10.81 -9.36 -9.52
N ARG A 411 10.37 -10.29 -8.64
CA ARG A 411 9.12 -11.05 -8.76
C ARG A 411 9.06 -12.03 -9.94
N LEU A 412 9.93 -11.88 -10.93
CA LEU A 412 9.98 -12.62 -12.19
C LEU A 412 11.07 -13.72 -12.14
N ASN A 413 11.00 -14.67 -13.05
CA ASN A 413 12.02 -15.69 -13.23
C ASN A 413 13.21 -15.15 -14.05
N ASP A 414 14.34 -15.86 -14.00
CA ASP A 414 15.59 -15.42 -14.62
C ASP A 414 15.50 -15.32 -16.15
N SER A 415 14.70 -16.19 -16.80
CA SER A 415 14.53 -16.15 -18.25
C SER A 415 13.93 -14.82 -18.72
N VAL A 416 12.95 -14.30 -17.97
CA VAL A 416 12.29 -13.01 -18.27
C VAL A 416 13.20 -11.84 -17.95
N LEU A 417 14.00 -11.94 -16.87
CA LEU A 417 14.93 -10.88 -16.46
C LEU A 417 16.11 -10.71 -17.45
N ASN A 418 16.34 -11.70 -18.30
CA ASN A 418 17.35 -11.63 -19.38
C ASN A 418 16.77 -11.11 -20.71
N ILE A 419 15.63 -10.44 -20.72
CA ILE A 419 15.06 -9.77 -21.90
C ILE A 419 15.22 -8.26 -21.74
N PHE A 420 15.89 -7.60 -22.68
CA PHE A 420 16.27 -6.20 -22.55
C PHE A 420 15.73 -5.33 -23.68
N ILE A 421 15.42 -4.07 -23.34
CA ILE A 421 15.22 -2.97 -24.30
C ILE A 421 16.20 -1.87 -23.91
N ASN A 422 17.07 -1.46 -24.85
CA ASN A 422 18.12 -0.47 -24.60
C ASN A 422 18.90 -0.71 -23.29
N GLY A 423 19.26 -1.98 -23.03
CA GLY A 423 20.08 -2.38 -21.87
C GLY A 423 19.35 -2.44 -20.52
N LYS A 424 18.02 -2.31 -20.51
CA LYS A 424 17.18 -2.45 -19.30
C LYS A 424 16.17 -3.56 -19.47
N ASN A 425 16.02 -4.43 -18.47
CA ASN A 425 14.92 -5.38 -18.40
C ASN A 425 13.65 -4.71 -17.83
N ILE A 426 12.54 -5.43 -17.83
CA ILE A 426 11.25 -4.89 -17.36
C ILE A 426 11.29 -4.47 -15.88
N TYR A 427 12.04 -5.19 -15.04
CA TYR A 427 12.20 -4.86 -13.62
C TYR A 427 13.01 -3.59 -13.42
N ASP A 428 14.12 -3.43 -14.17
CA ASP A 428 14.93 -2.21 -14.13
C ASP A 428 14.11 -0.99 -14.51
N VAL A 429 13.26 -1.11 -15.55
CA VAL A 429 12.35 -0.04 -15.96
C VAL A 429 11.33 0.28 -14.88
N CYS A 430 10.73 -0.76 -14.23
CA CYS A 430 9.77 -0.56 -13.15
C CYS A 430 10.38 0.03 -11.88
N ASN A 431 11.67 -0.11 -11.66
CA ASN A 431 12.40 0.48 -10.53
C ASN A 431 12.85 1.92 -10.77
N LEU A 432 12.74 2.43 -11.99
CA LEU A 432 12.94 3.85 -12.24
C LEU A 432 11.82 4.65 -11.59
N SER A 433 12.13 5.86 -11.11
CA SER A 433 11.09 6.81 -10.77
C SER A 433 10.26 7.15 -12.02
N ILE A 434 8.98 7.50 -11.84
CA ILE A 434 8.06 7.82 -12.95
C ILE A 434 8.70 8.84 -13.90
N LYS A 435 9.35 9.87 -13.37
CA LYS A 435 10.09 10.87 -14.16
C LYS A 435 11.20 10.23 -15.00
N LYS A 436 12.07 9.43 -14.37
CA LYS A 436 13.16 8.73 -15.07
C LYS A 436 12.62 7.70 -16.07
N CYS A 437 11.52 7.03 -15.75
CA CYS A 437 10.85 6.08 -16.63
C CYS A 437 10.31 6.80 -17.89
N LEU A 438 9.68 7.95 -17.73
CA LEU A 438 9.19 8.79 -18.84
C LEU A 438 10.36 9.26 -19.72
N ASP A 439 11.46 9.74 -19.11
CA ASP A 439 12.67 10.13 -19.81
C ASP A 439 13.29 8.96 -20.59
N PHE A 440 13.32 7.77 -20.00
CA PHE A 440 13.79 6.55 -20.67
C PHE A 440 12.91 6.21 -21.88
N MET A 441 11.57 6.25 -21.75
CA MET A 441 10.65 5.99 -22.85
C MET A 441 10.75 7.02 -23.97
N ASN A 442 11.10 8.26 -23.67
CA ASN A 442 11.32 9.31 -24.69
C ASN A 442 12.64 9.15 -25.44
N LYS A 443 13.65 8.54 -24.80
CA LYS A 443 15.01 8.37 -25.36
C LYS A 443 15.24 6.98 -25.94
N LEU A 444 14.21 6.13 -26.08
CA LEU A 444 14.33 4.80 -26.65
C LEU A 444 14.89 4.84 -28.08
N LYS A 445 15.93 4.08 -28.31
CA LYS A 445 16.52 3.87 -29.66
C LYS A 445 15.92 2.60 -30.24
N LEU A 446 15.03 2.72 -31.19
CA LEU A 446 14.35 1.62 -31.88
C LEU A 446 14.68 1.65 -33.35
N THR A 447 14.68 0.48 -34.01
CA THR A 447 14.70 0.40 -35.46
C THR A 447 13.41 0.96 -36.05
N LYS A 448 13.40 1.27 -37.36
CA LYS A 448 12.20 1.79 -38.03
C LYS A 448 10.99 0.83 -37.88
N GLU A 449 11.25 -0.46 -37.93
CA GLU A 449 10.26 -1.52 -37.78
C GLU A 449 9.73 -1.59 -36.32
N GLN A 450 10.64 -1.67 -35.34
CA GLN A 450 10.31 -1.67 -33.93
C GLN A 450 9.53 -0.41 -33.53
N ALA A 451 9.91 0.75 -34.05
CA ALA A 451 9.19 2.01 -33.79
C ALA A 451 7.75 1.95 -34.30
N LYS A 452 7.52 1.40 -35.51
CA LYS A 452 6.16 1.24 -36.07
C LYS A 452 5.32 0.23 -35.30
N ILE A 453 5.92 -0.89 -34.86
CA ILE A 453 5.22 -1.94 -34.09
C ILE A 453 4.82 -1.40 -32.71
N SER A 454 5.64 -0.58 -32.07
CA SER A 454 5.45 -0.12 -30.69
C SER A 454 4.80 1.26 -30.57
N GLU A 455 4.48 1.95 -31.68
CA GLU A 455 4.00 3.34 -31.68
C GLU A 455 2.81 3.57 -30.74
N VAL A 456 1.76 2.77 -30.86
CA VAL A 456 0.53 2.91 -30.05
C VAL A 456 0.83 2.61 -28.58
N VAL A 457 1.54 1.51 -28.31
CA VAL A 457 1.88 1.07 -26.94
C VAL A 457 2.76 2.10 -26.24
N LEU A 458 3.76 2.64 -26.92
CA LEU A 458 4.64 3.68 -26.37
C LEU A 458 3.90 4.99 -26.11
N LYS A 459 2.95 5.34 -26.96
CA LYS A 459 2.10 6.52 -26.72
C LYS A 459 1.29 6.35 -25.44
N ASP A 460 0.62 5.22 -25.26
CA ASP A 460 -0.19 4.95 -24.06
C ASP A 460 0.67 4.93 -22.79
N ILE A 461 1.87 4.32 -22.83
CA ILE A 461 2.80 4.34 -21.69
C ILE A 461 3.20 5.78 -21.35
N LYS A 462 3.59 6.58 -22.35
CA LYS A 462 4.02 7.96 -22.15
C LYS A 462 2.91 8.84 -21.62
N ASP A 463 1.71 8.73 -22.16
CA ASP A 463 0.54 9.50 -21.72
C ASP A 463 0.25 9.18 -20.23
N ARG A 464 0.17 7.89 -19.85
CA ARG A 464 -0.07 7.47 -18.46
C ARG A 464 1.03 7.91 -17.50
N LEU A 465 2.31 7.79 -17.90
CA LEU A 465 3.44 8.28 -17.10
C LEU A 465 3.39 9.81 -16.94
N SER A 466 3.00 10.54 -17.99
CA SER A 466 2.85 12.00 -17.95
C SER A 466 1.74 12.41 -16.99
N PHE A 467 0.61 11.70 -16.97
CA PHE A 467 -0.46 11.96 -16.00
C PHE A 467 -0.02 11.75 -14.56
N LEU A 468 0.70 10.65 -14.28
CA LEU A 468 1.27 10.41 -12.93
C LEU A 468 2.27 11.50 -12.52
N ASN A 469 3.07 11.99 -13.47
CA ASN A 469 3.99 13.11 -13.25
C ASN A 469 3.23 14.42 -12.95
N ASN A 470 2.14 14.68 -13.67
CA ASN A 470 1.34 15.90 -13.52
C ASN A 470 0.58 15.96 -12.18
N VAL A 471 0.20 14.81 -11.61
CA VAL A 471 -0.44 14.78 -10.29
C VAL A 471 0.56 14.73 -9.12
N GLY A 472 1.86 15.03 -9.37
CA GLY A 472 2.90 15.14 -8.33
C GLY A 472 3.39 13.79 -7.78
N LEU A 473 3.38 12.72 -8.61
CA LEU A 473 3.84 11.39 -8.25
C LEU A 473 5.14 10.99 -8.96
N GLU A 474 5.90 11.95 -9.47
CA GLU A 474 7.13 11.75 -10.25
C GLU A 474 8.21 10.95 -9.51
N TYR A 475 8.19 10.95 -8.18
CA TYR A 475 9.17 10.27 -7.33
C TYR A 475 8.87 8.78 -7.11
N LEU A 476 7.63 8.32 -7.33
CA LEU A 476 7.25 6.92 -7.18
C LEU A 476 7.90 6.04 -8.23
N THR A 477 8.05 4.76 -7.90
CA THR A 477 8.46 3.72 -8.85
C THR A 477 7.27 2.83 -9.21
N LEU A 478 7.23 2.30 -10.42
CA LEU A 478 6.15 1.41 -10.87
C LEU A 478 6.13 0.08 -10.09
N ASN A 479 7.29 -0.34 -9.55
CA ASN A 479 7.42 -1.56 -8.74
C ASN A 479 6.96 -1.39 -7.29
N ARG A 480 6.73 -0.16 -6.81
CA ARG A 480 6.30 0.09 -5.43
C ARG A 480 4.98 -0.61 -5.15
N SER A 481 4.92 -1.35 -4.04
CA SER A 481 3.70 -2.04 -3.61
C SER A 481 2.58 -1.05 -3.29
N ALA A 482 1.37 -1.31 -3.80
CA ALA A 482 0.20 -0.47 -3.55
C ALA A 482 -0.18 -0.42 -2.04
N ALA A 483 0.14 -1.47 -1.29
CA ALA A 483 -0.09 -1.51 0.16
C ALA A 483 0.79 -0.54 0.98
N THR A 484 1.86 0.00 0.40
CA THR A 484 2.79 0.95 1.04
C THR A 484 2.48 2.42 0.70
N LEU A 485 1.47 2.66 -0.12
CA LEU A 485 1.07 4.01 -0.52
C LEU A 485 0.28 4.70 0.60
N SER A 486 0.51 5.99 0.75
CA SER A 486 -0.37 6.84 1.55
C SER A 486 -1.76 6.97 0.91
N GLY A 487 -2.77 7.39 1.69
CA GLY A 487 -4.11 7.63 1.16
C GLY A 487 -4.12 8.60 -0.02
N GLY A 488 -3.42 9.72 0.11
CA GLY A 488 -3.30 10.72 -0.96
C GLY A 488 -2.55 10.20 -2.19
N GLU A 489 -1.45 9.43 -2.04
CA GLU A 489 -0.76 8.80 -3.17
C GLU A 489 -1.68 7.85 -3.93
N SER A 490 -2.42 7.00 -3.21
CA SER A 490 -3.37 6.04 -3.81
C SER A 490 -4.49 6.74 -4.56
N GLN A 491 -5.03 7.81 -3.99
CA GLN A 491 -6.08 8.62 -4.61
C GLN A 491 -5.60 9.30 -5.90
N ARG A 492 -4.40 9.92 -5.87
CA ARG A 492 -3.81 10.54 -7.07
C ARG A 492 -3.47 9.55 -8.17
N ILE A 493 -3.06 8.33 -7.83
CA ILE A 493 -2.90 7.25 -8.82
C ILE A 493 -4.21 6.95 -9.53
N ARG A 494 -5.33 6.85 -8.79
CA ARG A 494 -6.65 6.62 -9.40
C ARG A 494 -7.07 7.81 -10.26
N LEU A 495 -6.86 9.03 -9.77
CA LEU A 495 -7.14 10.23 -10.54
C LEU A 495 -6.37 10.24 -11.87
N ALA A 496 -5.06 9.99 -11.85
CA ALA A 496 -4.23 9.89 -13.04
C ALA A 496 -4.71 8.78 -14.00
N THR A 497 -5.16 7.64 -13.48
CA THR A 497 -5.72 6.56 -14.29
C THR A 497 -7.03 6.98 -14.97
N GLN A 498 -7.89 7.73 -14.28
CA GLN A 498 -9.15 8.22 -14.85
C GLN A 498 -8.90 9.31 -15.91
N ILE A 499 -7.97 10.23 -15.68
CA ILE A 499 -7.53 11.21 -16.69
C ILE A 499 -7.04 10.47 -17.95
N GLY A 500 -6.22 9.43 -17.74
CA GLY A 500 -5.69 8.60 -18.83
C GLY A 500 -6.75 7.89 -19.66
N SER A 501 -7.93 7.59 -19.09
CA SER A 501 -9.04 6.97 -19.81
C SER A 501 -9.71 7.91 -20.83
N ARG A 502 -9.49 9.23 -20.71
CA ARG A 502 -10.09 10.29 -21.56
C ARG A 502 -11.61 10.17 -21.73
N LEU A 503 -12.31 9.66 -20.72
CA LEU A 503 -13.75 9.59 -20.71
C LEU A 503 -14.37 11.01 -20.72
N THR A 504 -15.48 11.16 -21.43
CA THR A 504 -16.21 12.44 -21.57
C THR A 504 -17.66 12.29 -21.11
N GLY A 505 -18.25 13.39 -20.63
CA GLY A 505 -19.64 13.38 -20.15
C GLY A 505 -19.84 12.64 -18.82
N ILE A 506 -18.79 12.46 -18.05
CA ILE A 506 -18.80 11.79 -16.74
C ILE A 506 -18.94 12.82 -15.61
N LEU A 507 -19.58 12.40 -14.53
CA LEU A 507 -19.58 13.10 -13.25
C LEU A 507 -18.52 12.47 -12.34
N TYR A 508 -17.43 13.20 -12.08
CA TYR A 508 -16.43 12.79 -11.10
C TYR A 508 -16.71 13.42 -9.74
N VAL A 509 -16.67 12.60 -8.68
CA VAL A 509 -16.78 13.07 -7.30
C VAL A 509 -15.50 12.73 -6.57
N LEU A 510 -14.76 13.75 -6.11
CA LEU A 510 -13.45 13.64 -5.48
C LEU A 510 -13.51 14.08 -4.01
N ASP A 511 -12.82 13.33 -3.13
CA ASP A 511 -12.74 13.63 -1.71
C ASP A 511 -11.33 14.13 -1.37
N GLU A 512 -11.19 15.43 -1.14
CA GLU A 512 -9.96 16.10 -0.70
C GLU A 512 -8.69 15.67 -1.47
N PRO A 513 -8.65 15.83 -2.81
CA PRO A 513 -7.53 15.32 -3.62
C PRO A 513 -6.19 16.04 -3.37
N SER A 514 -6.18 17.22 -2.74
CA SER A 514 -4.99 18.00 -2.37
C SER A 514 -4.25 17.48 -1.14
N ILE A 515 -4.78 16.46 -0.44
CA ILE A 515 -4.23 15.94 0.81
C ILE A 515 -2.76 15.50 0.65
N GLY A 516 -1.91 15.94 1.60
CA GLY A 516 -0.50 15.59 1.66
C GLY A 516 0.33 16.17 0.51
N LEU A 517 -0.21 17.15 -0.23
CA LEU A 517 0.53 17.89 -1.25
C LEU A 517 1.19 19.15 -0.66
N HIS A 518 2.40 19.39 -1.12
CA HIS A 518 3.01 20.69 -0.99
C HIS A 518 2.34 21.68 -1.96
N GLN A 519 2.26 22.97 -1.63
CA GLN A 519 1.61 24.00 -2.47
C GLN A 519 2.12 24.01 -3.92
N ARG A 520 3.41 23.76 -4.13
CA ARG A 520 3.99 23.61 -5.47
C ARG A 520 3.31 22.53 -6.31
N ASP A 521 2.99 21.39 -5.69
CA ASP A 521 2.42 20.24 -6.40
C ASP A 521 0.89 20.36 -6.54
N ASN A 522 0.26 21.17 -5.67
CA ASN A 522 -1.18 21.44 -5.70
C ASN A 522 -1.63 22.12 -7.00
N GLN A 523 -0.85 23.09 -7.52
CA GLN A 523 -1.19 23.74 -8.78
C GLN A 523 -1.22 22.77 -9.97
N ARG A 524 -0.33 21.76 -9.98
CA ARG A 524 -0.34 20.73 -11.02
C ARG A 524 -1.60 19.86 -10.94
N LEU A 525 -2.03 19.53 -9.73
CA LEU A 525 -3.29 18.80 -9.51
C LEU A 525 -4.49 19.60 -9.99
N ILE A 526 -4.57 20.90 -9.65
CA ILE A 526 -5.65 21.80 -10.11
C ILE A 526 -5.68 21.84 -11.63
N ASN A 527 -4.54 22.02 -12.28
CA ASN A 527 -4.45 22.01 -13.74
C ASN A 527 -4.98 20.70 -14.34
N SER A 528 -4.66 19.55 -13.73
CA SER A 528 -5.16 18.24 -14.17
C SER A 528 -6.67 18.11 -14.02
N MET A 529 -7.27 18.66 -12.96
CA MET A 529 -8.72 18.72 -12.78
C MET A 529 -9.38 19.65 -13.82
N LEU A 530 -8.76 20.77 -14.13
CA LEU A 530 -9.23 21.68 -15.18
C LEU A 530 -9.17 21.02 -16.56
N GLU A 531 -8.11 20.26 -16.88
CA GLU A 531 -8.03 19.46 -18.10
C GLU A 531 -9.18 18.43 -18.20
N MET A 532 -9.51 17.75 -17.11
CA MET A 532 -10.66 16.81 -17.06
C MET A 532 -11.99 17.54 -17.32
N ARG A 533 -12.19 18.72 -16.73
CA ARG A 533 -13.36 19.56 -16.97
C ARG A 533 -13.46 19.94 -18.46
N ASP A 534 -12.36 20.39 -19.06
CA ASP A 534 -12.29 20.85 -20.44
C ASP A 534 -12.55 19.74 -21.47
N LEU A 535 -12.39 18.46 -21.07
CA LEU A 535 -12.88 17.31 -21.84
C LEU A 535 -14.41 17.16 -21.82
N GLY A 536 -15.16 18.04 -21.17
CA GLY A 536 -16.62 17.97 -21.09
C GLY A 536 -17.15 17.16 -19.91
N ASN A 537 -16.37 17.02 -18.84
CA ASN A 537 -16.77 16.35 -17.61
C ASN A 537 -17.24 17.36 -16.55
N THR A 538 -18.08 16.90 -15.64
CA THR A 538 -18.45 17.63 -14.43
C THR A 538 -17.64 17.09 -13.27
N LEU A 539 -16.95 17.95 -12.52
CA LEU A 539 -16.17 17.57 -11.34
C LEU A 539 -16.82 18.19 -10.11
N ILE A 540 -17.16 17.35 -9.13
CA ILE A 540 -17.55 17.76 -7.79
C ILE A 540 -16.41 17.38 -6.86
N VAL A 541 -15.81 18.37 -6.20
CA VAL A 541 -14.64 18.19 -5.34
C VAL A 541 -14.99 18.69 -3.95
N VAL A 542 -14.91 17.82 -2.95
CA VAL A 542 -14.96 18.21 -1.54
C VAL A 542 -13.56 18.69 -1.18
N GLU A 543 -13.40 19.97 -0.83
CA GLU A 543 -12.08 20.56 -0.61
C GLU A 543 -12.07 21.68 0.42
N HIS A 544 -10.87 21.88 1.00
CA HIS A 544 -10.56 22.91 1.98
C HIS A 544 -9.38 23.80 1.57
N ASP A 545 -8.69 23.43 0.49
CA ASP A 545 -7.55 24.17 -0.02
C ASP A 545 -7.98 25.49 -0.68
N HIS A 546 -7.33 26.60 -0.29
CA HIS A 546 -7.67 27.93 -0.75
C HIS A 546 -7.44 28.12 -2.25
N ASP A 547 -6.38 27.54 -2.81
CA ASP A 547 -6.04 27.72 -4.24
C ASP A 547 -7.02 26.96 -5.11
N THR A 548 -7.43 25.77 -4.71
CA THR A 548 -8.46 24.98 -5.38
C THR A 548 -9.81 25.69 -5.35
N MET A 549 -10.19 26.24 -4.19
CA MET A 549 -11.45 26.99 -4.06
C MET A 549 -11.49 28.26 -4.93
N LYS A 550 -10.37 29.00 -5.00
CA LYS A 550 -10.27 30.24 -5.82
C LYS A 550 -10.29 29.95 -7.31
N GLN A 551 -9.80 28.78 -7.75
CA GLN A 551 -9.75 28.39 -9.17
C GLN A 551 -10.99 27.59 -9.62
N ALA A 552 -11.93 27.32 -8.72
CA ALA A 552 -13.20 26.66 -9.05
C ALA A 552 -14.07 27.52 -9.95
N ASP A 553 -14.84 26.89 -10.83
CA ASP A 553 -15.89 27.59 -11.59
C ASP A 553 -17.13 27.89 -10.73
N TYR A 554 -17.39 27.03 -9.74
CA TYR A 554 -18.54 27.14 -8.86
C TYR A 554 -18.20 26.63 -7.46
N LEU A 555 -18.52 27.37 -6.45
CA LEU A 555 -18.26 27.05 -5.04
C LEU A 555 -19.60 26.91 -4.30
N VAL A 556 -19.69 25.85 -3.48
CA VAL A 556 -20.84 25.58 -2.60
C VAL A 556 -20.34 25.49 -1.16
N ASP A 557 -20.70 26.44 -0.32
CA ASP A 557 -20.39 26.46 1.11
C ASP A 557 -21.54 25.85 1.92
N ILE A 558 -21.24 24.75 2.60
CA ILE A 558 -22.22 23.99 3.40
C ILE A 558 -21.95 24.21 4.89
N GLY A 559 -22.98 24.70 5.60
CA GLY A 559 -22.85 25.08 6.98
C GLY A 559 -24.21 25.28 7.65
N PRO A 560 -24.31 26.30 8.51
CA PRO A 560 -23.25 27.25 8.94
C PRO A 560 -22.23 26.64 9.92
N LEU A 561 -22.60 25.58 10.65
CA LEU A 561 -21.77 24.92 11.68
C LEU A 561 -21.73 23.40 11.45
N GLN A 562 -21.33 22.66 12.47
CA GLN A 562 -21.13 21.22 12.44
C GLN A 562 -22.40 20.46 12.86
N GLY A 563 -22.55 19.20 12.41
CA GLY A 563 -23.57 18.27 12.87
C GLY A 563 -25.00 18.78 12.68
N VAL A 564 -25.80 18.76 13.73
CA VAL A 564 -27.22 19.22 13.71
C VAL A 564 -27.36 20.72 13.41
N HIS A 565 -26.32 21.50 13.63
CA HIS A 565 -26.27 22.92 13.33
C HIS A 565 -25.77 23.23 11.90
N GLY A 566 -25.39 22.20 11.16
CA GLY A 566 -25.00 22.26 9.74
C GLY A 566 -26.12 21.82 8.82
N GLY A 567 -25.76 21.36 7.65
CA GLY A 567 -26.65 20.73 6.67
C GLY A 567 -27.43 21.71 5.78
N GLU A 568 -27.05 22.97 5.72
CA GLU A 568 -27.65 24.01 4.88
C GLU A 568 -26.65 24.55 3.86
N VAL A 569 -27.12 24.97 2.70
CA VAL A 569 -26.30 25.74 1.74
C VAL A 569 -26.27 27.19 2.21
N VAL A 570 -25.12 27.63 2.70
CA VAL A 570 -24.91 29.02 3.18
C VAL A 570 -24.67 29.98 2.03
N ALA A 571 -23.86 29.53 1.06
CA ALA A 571 -23.56 30.30 -0.14
C ALA A 571 -23.30 29.34 -1.31
N ALA A 572 -23.71 29.73 -2.50
CA ALA A 572 -23.43 29.01 -3.75
C ALA A 572 -23.30 30.00 -4.90
N GLY A 573 -22.25 29.88 -5.71
CA GLY A 573 -21.98 30.79 -6.82
C GLY A 573 -20.52 30.71 -7.23
N THR A 574 -20.04 31.74 -7.93
CA THR A 574 -18.62 31.89 -8.21
C THR A 574 -17.82 32.14 -6.92
N PRO A 575 -16.51 31.84 -6.88
CA PRO A 575 -15.69 32.14 -5.72
C PRO A 575 -15.82 33.58 -5.21
N GLU A 576 -15.92 34.53 -6.12
CA GLU A 576 -16.09 35.94 -5.79
C GLU A 576 -17.44 36.25 -5.11
N GLU A 577 -18.52 35.61 -5.56
CA GLU A 577 -19.84 35.75 -4.92
C GLU A 577 -19.84 35.18 -3.51
N VAL A 578 -19.17 34.02 -3.29
CA VAL A 578 -19.04 33.41 -1.96
C VAL A 578 -18.15 34.24 -1.02
N MET A 579 -17.04 34.82 -1.53
CA MET A 579 -16.16 35.71 -0.75
C MET A 579 -16.89 37.00 -0.29
N ASN A 580 -17.87 37.47 -1.05
CA ASN A 580 -18.66 38.63 -0.72
C ASN A 580 -19.83 38.33 0.24
N ASN A 581 -20.17 37.05 0.47
CA ASN A 581 -21.26 36.68 1.36
C ASN A 581 -20.78 36.68 2.83
N GLU A 582 -21.29 37.60 3.63
CA GLU A 582 -20.90 37.76 5.04
C GLU A 582 -21.30 36.56 5.93
N ASN A 583 -22.33 35.80 5.53
CA ASN A 583 -22.75 34.62 6.26
C ASN A 583 -21.83 33.40 6.02
N SER A 584 -21.05 33.43 4.92
CA SER A 584 -20.10 32.35 4.60
C SER A 584 -18.84 32.48 5.41
N LEU A 585 -18.61 31.48 6.29
CA LEU A 585 -17.37 31.38 7.04
C LEU A 585 -16.19 31.14 6.11
N THR A 586 -16.35 30.27 5.13
CA THR A 586 -15.37 30.05 4.07
C THR A 586 -15.05 31.31 3.30
N GLY A 587 -16.08 32.08 2.90
CA GLY A 587 -15.91 33.34 2.19
C GLY A 587 -15.12 34.38 2.97
N ARG A 588 -15.31 34.47 4.30
CA ARG A 588 -14.53 35.35 5.18
C ARG A 588 -13.04 34.99 5.24
N TYR A 589 -12.71 33.67 5.29
CA TYR A 589 -11.31 33.23 5.24
C TYR A 589 -10.69 33.44 3.85
N LEU A 590 -11.40 33.10 2.77
CA LEU A 590 -10.92 33.32 1.39
C LEU A 590 -10.67 34.78 1.03
N SER A 591 -11.51 35.68 1.55
CA SER A 591 -11.37 37.14 1.33
C SER A 591 -10.33 37.79 2.26
N GLY A 592 -9.78 37.05 3.23
CA GLY A 592 -8.84 37.58 4.21
C GLY A 592 -9.47 38.46 5.32
N LYS A 593 -10.83 38.52 5.38
CA LYS A 593 -11.55 39.20 6.48
C LYS A 593 -11.32 38.47 7.83
N GLU A 594 -11.19 37.16 7.79
CA GLU A 594 -10.73 36.33 8.89
C GLU A 594 -9.42 35.61 8.50
N ARG A 595 -8.48 35.48 9.44
CA ARG A 595 -7.23 34.77 9.27
C ARG A 595 -6.71 34.23 10.60
N ILE A 596 -5.81 33.27 10.55
CA ILE A 596 -5.08 32.77 11.72
C ILE A 596 -3.93 33.73 11.98
N GLU A 597 -3.91 34.31 13.18
CA GLU A 597 -2.87 35.31 13.55
C GLU A 597 -1.52 34.61 13.73
N VAL A 598 -0.48 35.17 13.13
CA VAL A 598 0.91 34.70 13.29
C VAL A 598 1.49 35.18 14.62
N PRO A 599 2.15 34.33 15.42
CA PRO A 599 2.74 34.73 16.70
C PRO A 599 3.84 35.80 16.53
N LYS A 600 3.70 36.91 17.20
CA LYS A 600 4.70 38.02 17.19
C LYS A 600 6.04 37.66 17.86
N LYS A 601 6.05 36.65 18.71
CA LYS A 601 7.25 36.18 19.42
C LYS A 601 7.33 34.67 19.37
N ARG A 602 8.52 34.12 19.01
CA ARG A 602 8.78 32.69 19.01
C ARG A 602 9.30 32.20 20.35
N ARG A 603 8.93 31.00 20.79
CA ARG A 603 9.41 30.41 22.05
C ARG A 603 10.89 30.10 21.95
N LYS A 604 11.62 30.35 23.03
CA LYS A 604 13.08 30.06 23.10
C LYS A 604 13.36 28.57 23.30
N GLY A 605 12.38 27.78 23.82
CA GLY A 605 12.57 26.40 24.25
C GLY A 605 13.39 26.31 25.56
N ASN A 606 13.71 25.06 25.93
CA ASN A 606 14.43 24.78 27.19
C ASN A 606 15.96 24.61 27.02
N GLY A 607 16.48 24.85 25.82
CA GLY A 607 17.91 24.71 25.49
C GLY A 607 18.40 23.29 25.24
N LEU A 608 17.55 22.29 25.39
CA LEU A 608 17.85 20.87 25.12
C LEU A 608 17.46 20.49 23.69
N TYR A 609 18.07 19.43 23.18
CA TYR A 609 17.86 18.95 21.81
C TYR A 609 17.75 17.45 21.76
N LEU A 610 16.88 16.96 20.81
CA LEU A 610 17.03 15.64 20.22
C LEU A 610 17.88 15.77 18.96
N GLU A 611 18.89 14.93 18.77
CA GLU A 611 19.77 14.99 17.62
C GLU A 611 19.80 13.64 16.92
N VAL A 612 19.32 13.60 15.67
CA VAL A 612 19.45 12.45 14.77
C VAL A 612 20.72 12.63 13.95
N LYS A 613 21.64 11.66 14.02
CA LYS A 613 22.91 11.68 13.27
C LYS A 613 22.95 10.57 12.24
N GLY A 614 23.41 10.92 11.04
CA GLY A 614 23.69 9.96 9.99
C GLY A 614 22.46 9.21 9.49
N ALA A 615 21.33 9.88 9.35
CA ALA A 615 20.09 9.28 8.84
C ALA A 615 20.24 8.90 7.36
N LYS A 616 20.05 7.61 7.02
CA LYS A 616 20.29 7.01 5.69
C LYS A 616 19.15 6.12 5.20
N GLU A 617 18.02 6.09 5.91
CA GLU A 617 16.90 5.24 5.50
C GLU A 617 16.21 5.82 4.26
N ASN A 618 15.76 4.95 3.37
CA ASN A 618 15.12 5.29 2.11
C ASN A 618 15.96 6.30 1.29
N ASN A 619 15.40 7.48 1.00
CA ASN A 619 16.06 8.52 0.21
C ASN A 619 16.94 9.51 1.02
N LEU A 620 17.03 9.35 2.34
CA LEU A 620 17.82 10.27 3.18
C LEU A 620 19.32 10.16 2.92
N LYS A 621 19.97 11.30 2.68
CA LYS A 621 21.39 11.39 2.26
C LYS A 621 22.34 11.63 3.42
N ASN A 622 22.35 10.72 4.43
CA ASN A 622 23.25 10.80 5.59
C ASN A 622 23.13 12.12 6.37
N ILE A 623 21.93 12.57 6.59
CA ILE A 623 21.65 13.87 7.19
C ILE A 623 21.78 13.86 8.72
N ASN A 624 22.13 15.05 9.27
CA ASN A 624 22.11 15.29 10.70
C ASN A 624 21.07 16.38 11.00
N VAL A 625 20.19 16.10 11.96
CA VAL A 625 19.07 17.00 12.28
C VAL A 625 18.94 17.18 13.80
N LYS A 626 18.76 18.44 14.24
CA LYS A 626 18.51 18.80 15.63
C LYS A 626 17.08 19.27 15.81
N PHE A 627 16.40 18.70 16.77
CA PHE A 627 15.04 19.07 17.17
C PHE A 627 15.10 19.75 18.55
N PRO A 628 14.94 21.08 18.65
CA PRO A 628 14.97 21.78 19.92
C PRO A 628 13.75 21.47 20.78
N LEU A 629 13.98 21.10 22.07
CA LEU A 629 12.91 20.70 22.97
C LEU A 629 12.16 21.91 23.55
N GLY A 630 10.90 21.71 23.96
CA GLY A 630 10.01 22.75 24.46
C GLY A 630 9.57 23.76 23.40
N LYS A 631 9.45 23.29 22.13
CA LYS A 631 9.05 24.11 20.99
C LYS A 631 8.00 23.44 20.13
N PHE A 632 7.30 24.25 19.35
CA PHE A 632 6.48 23.79 18.22
C PHE A 632 7.37 23.70 16.97
N ILE A 633 7.69 22.48 16.54
CA ILE A 633 8.58 22.20 15.43
C ILE A 633 7.74 21.72 14.24
N CYS A 634 7.93 22.34 13.08
CA CYS A 634 7.30 21.90 11.83
C CYS A 634 8.36 21.27 10.91
N VAL A 635 8.11 20.08 10.42
CA VAL A 635 8.92 19.40 9.40
C VAL A 635 8.20 19.52 8.06
N THR A 636 8.81 20.30 7.17
CA THR A 636 8.25 20.72 5.88
C THR A 636 9.03 20.15 4.69
N GLY A 637 8.60 20.44 3.48
CA GLY A 637 9.24 20.06 2.23
C GLY A 637 8.28 19.38 1.24
N VAL A 638 8.70 19.27 0.00
CA VAL A 638 7.88 18.68 -1.07
C VAL A 638 7.49 17.23 -0.79
N SER A 639 6.47 16.72 -1.49
CA SER A 639 6.04 15.32 -1.38
C SER A 639 7.20 14.38 -1.74
N GLY A 640 7.41 13.33 -0.93
CA GLY A 640 8.52 12.38 -1.13
C GLY A 640 9.91 12.88 -0.75
N SER A 641 10.07 14.05 -0.10
CA SER A 641 11.39 14.60 0.33
C SER A 641 12.04 13.86 1.50
N GLY A 642 11.32 12.94 2.18
CA GLY A 642 11.85 12.12 3.27
C GLY A 642 11.37 12.51 4.68
N LYS A 643 10.38 13.40 4.82
CA LYS A 643 9.80 13.85 6.10
C LYS A 643 9.39 12.71 7.01
N SER A 644 8.48 11.85 6.53
CA SER A 644 7.97 10.71 7.31
C SER A 644 9.07 9.67 7.59
N THR A 645 10.05 9.52 6.70
CA THR A 645 11.22 8.66 6.93
C THR A 645 12.05 9.17 8.11
N LEU A 646 12.33 10.48 8.16
CA LEU A 646 13.10 11.09 9.26
C LEU A 646 12.35 11.02 10.60
N VAL A 647 11.07 11.40 10.60
CA VAL A 647 10.29 11.56 11.84
C VAL A 647 9.69 10.24 12.30
N ASN A 648 8.97 9.51 11.41
CA ASN A 648 8.23 8.31 11.80
C ASN A 648 9.13 7.08 11.85
N GLU A 649 9.93 6.83 10.77
CA GLU A 649 10.74 5.61 10.67
C GLU A 649 12.00 5.64 11.55
N ILE A 650 12.68 6.78 11.64
CA ILE A 650 13.92 6.89 12.40
C ILE A 650 13.65 7.42 13.82
N LEU A 651 13.20 8.67 13.96
CA LEU A 651 13.09 9.32 15.27
C LEU A 651 12.07 8.63 16.17
N SER A 652 10.82 8.49 15.71
CA SER A 652 9.72 7.92 16.49
C SER A 652 10.02 6.49 16.93
N LYS A 653 10.45 5.60 16.00
CA LYS A 653 10.74 4.20 16.32
C LYS A 653 11.94 4.08 17.28
N THR A 654 13.00 4.90 17.10
CA THR A 654 14.16 4.86 17.99
C THR A 654 13.78 5.31 19.41
N VAL A 655 13.02 6.42 19.54
CA VAL A 655 12.55 6.91 20.84
C VAL A 655 11.63 5.87 21.50
N ARG A 656 10.71 5.26 20.75
CA ARG A 656 9.80 4.23 21.26
C ARG A 656 10.55 2.99 21.76
N ASN A 657 11.57 2.54 21.02
CA ASN A 657 12.40 1.42 21.44
C ASN A 657 13.13 1.73 22.76
N LYS A 658 13.67 2.94 22.89
CA LYS A 658 14.45 3.31 24.09
C LYS A 658 13.57 3.52 25.33
N LEU A 659 12.39 4.18 25.16
CA LEU A 659 11.47 4.45 26.28
C LEU A 659 10.61 3.23 26.66
N TYR A 660 10.10 2.48 25.67
CA TYR A 660 9.08 1.44 25.89
C TYR A 660 9.54 0.04 25.51
N LYS A 661 10.82 -0.14 25.13
CA LYS A 661 11.36 -1.43 24.66
C LYS A 661 10.49 -2.03 23.54
N SER A 662 10.03 -1.17 22.61
CA SER A 662 9.25 -1.59 21.45
C SER A 662 10.05 -2.56 20.59
N LYS A 663 9.35 -3.42 19.85
CA LYS A 663 9.95 -4.39 18.92
C LYS A 663 10.18 -3.83 17.51
N GLU A 664 9.70 -2.62 17.24
CA GLU A 664 9.79 -2.03 15.92
C GLU A 664 11.23 -1.76 15.54
N LYS A 665 11.63 -2.16 14.34
CA LYS A 665 12.97 -1.88 13.82
C LYS A 665 13.05 -0.43 13.34
N PRO A 666 13.93 0.42 13.95
CA PRO A 666 14.09 1.78 13.48
C PRO A 666 14.81 1.83 12.14
N GLY A 667 14.58 2.87 11.37
CA GLY A 667 15.30 3.13 10.13
C GLY A 667 16.80 3.37 10.36
N LYS A 668 17.59 3.19 9.31
CA LYS A 668 19.06 3.28 9.37
C LYS A 668 19.53 4.68 9.72
N CYS A 669 20.15 4.81 10.88
CA CYS A 669 20.86 6.02 11.32
C CYS A 669 22.09 5.62 12.14
N LYS A 670 23.01 6.58 12.36
CA LYS A 670 24.19 6.33 13.20
C LYS A 670 23.80 6.29 14.67
N GLU A 671 23.12 7.31 15.16
CA GLU A 671 22.63 7.44 16.55
C GLU A 671 21.55 8.51 16.68
N VAL A 672 20.75 8.40 17.75
CA VAL A 672 19.81 9.45 18.20
C VAL A 672 20.17 9.82 19.64
N LYS A 673 20.53 11.08 19.86
CA LYS A 673 20.93 11.62 21.18
C LYS A 673 19.82 12.45 21.80
N GLY A 674 19.86 12.61 23.12
CA GLY A 674 18.96 13.49 23.87
C GLY A 674 17.64 12.83 24.29
N ILE A 675 17.45 11.51 24.04
CA ILE A 675 16.22 10.78 24.41
C ILE A 675 16.06 10.74 25.94
N GLU A 676 17.13 10.80 26.70
CA GLU A 676 17.13 10.87 28.16
C GLU A 676 16.39 12.09 28.72
N ASN A 677 16.17 13.11 27.90
CA ASN A 677 15.42 14.31 28.28
C ASN A 677 13.91 14.13 28.16
N LEU A 678 13.46 12.98 27.64
CA LEU A 678 12.06 12.66 27.42
C LEU A 678 11.59 11.61 28.42
N ASP A 679 10.36 11.74 28.89
CA ASP A 679 9.67 10.74 29.71
C ASP A 679 8.56 10.02 28.95
N LYS A 680 8.03 10.62 27.87
CA LYS A 680 6.90 10.09 27.13
C LYS A 680 6.97 10.44 25.65
N LEU A 681 6.55 9.49 24.82
CA LEU A 681 6.32 9.69 23.38
C LEU A 681 4.83 9.47 23.06
N VAL A 682 4.24 10.41 22.37
CA VAL A 682 2.86 10.34 21.83
C VAL A 682 2.94 10.49 20.32
N CYS A 683 2.56 9.43 19.59
CA CYS A 683 2.46 9.48 18.13
C CYS A 683 1.00 9.49 17.72
N ILE A 684 0.62 10.49 16.96
CA ILE A 684 -0.73 10.68 16.43
C ILE A 684 -0.66 10.56 14.91
N THR A 685 -1.14 9.42 14.42
CA THR A 685 -1.20 9.08 13.01
C THR A 685 -2.65 9.08 12.53
N GLN A 686 -2.88 9.12 11.24
CA GLN A 686 -4.20 9.03 10.61
C GLN A 686 -4.80 7.60 10.63
N ASP A 687 -4.08 6.61 11.15
CA ASP A 687 -4.59 5.24 11.27
C ASP A 687 -5.90 5.18 12.07
N PRO A 688 -6.82 4.29 11.74
CA PRO A 688 -8.06 4.11 12.49
C PRO A 688 -7.82 3.83 13.97
N ILE A 689 -8.69 4.29 14.84
CA ILE A 689 -8.65 4.01 16.30
C ILE A 689 -8.96 2.55 16.64
N GLY A 690 -9.36 1.76 15.66
CA GLY A 690 -9.61 0.31 15.76
C GLY A 690 -10.05 -0.27 14.43
N LYS A 691 -9.84 -1.59 14.27
CA LYS A 691 -10.12 -2.33 13.03
C LYS A 691 -11.55 -2.91 12.96
N THR A 692 -12.30 -2.88 14.07
CA THR A 692 -13.61 -3.51 14.17
C THR A 692 -14.72 -2.48 14.47
N PRO A 693 -15.97 -2.76 14.10
CA PRO A 693 -17.10 -1.90 14.42
C PRO A 693 -17.33 -1.67 15.92
N ARG A 694 -16.75 -2.49 16.81
CA ARG A 694 -16.81 -2.33 18.27
C ARG A 694 -15.97 -1.17 18.78
N SER A 695 -14.90 -0.83 18.07
CA SER A 695 -14.11 0.34 18.44
C SER A 695 -14.87 1.61 18.08
N ASN A 696 -14.97 2.55 19.00
CA ASN A 696 -15.64 3.84 18.82
C ASN A 696 -14.96 4.93 19.68
N PRO A 697 -15.26 6.21 19.48
CA PRO A 697 -14.69 7.30 20.25
C PRO A 697 -14.86 7.15 21.77
N ALA A 698 -16.06 6.72 22.24
CA ALA A 698 -16.33 6.55 23.66
C ALA A 698 -15.48 5.47 24.32
N THR A 699 -15.27 4.32 23.64
CA THR A 699 -14.41 3.24 24.15
C THR A 699 -12.94 3.61 24.10
N TYR A 700 -12.49 4.25 23.02
CA TYR A 700 -11.10 4.61 22.83
C TYR A 700 -10.61 5.64 23.85
N THR A 701 -11.41 6.65 24.13
CA THR A 701 -11.10 7.70 25.13
C THR A 701 -11.35 7.26 26.56
N GLY A 702 -12.00 6.11 26.76
CA GLY A 702 -12.33 5.59 28.08
C GLY A 702 -13.49 6.30 28.77
N VAL A 703 -14.23 7.17 28.08
CA VAL A 703 -15.45 7.80 28.63
C VAL A 703 -16.57 6.78 28.81
N PHE A 704 -16.60 5.75 27.95
CA PHE A 704 -17.62 4.70 28.03
C PHE A 704 -17.54 3.88 29.33
N ASP A 705 -16.34 3.73 29.90
CA ASP A 705 -16.16 3.03 31.16
C ASP A 705 -16.87 3.76 32.31
N ASP A 706 -16.78 5.10 32.35
CA ASP A 706 -17.46 5.93 33.33
C ASP A 706 -18.98 5.97 33.07
N ILE A 707 -19.43 6.01 31.81
CA ILE A 707 -20.84 5.94 31.45
C ILE A 707 -21.46 4.62 31.94
N ARG A 708 -20.79 3.48 31.74
CA ARG A 708 -21.24 2.18 32.22
C ARG A 708 -21.37 2.14 33.75
N GLU A 709 -20.48 2.82 34.49
CA GLU A 709 -20.59 2.97 35.93
C GLU A 709 -21.86 3.73 36.31
N VAL A 710 -22.21 4.81 35.60
CA VAL A 710 -23.43 5.57 35.83
C VAL A 710 -24.69 4.70 35.68
N PHE A 711 -24.72 3.84 34.62
CA PHE A 711 -25.83 2.93 34.42
C PHE A 711 -25.92 1.83 35.51
N ALA A 712 -24.79 1.29 35.94
CA ALA A 712 -24.73 0.25 36.98
C ALA A 712 -25.20 0.72 38.37
N VAL A 713 -25.08 2.02 38.65
CA VAL A 713 -25.58 2.59 39.94
C VAL A 713 -27.02 3.02 39.90
N THR A 714 -27.72 2.94 38.78
CA THR A 714 -29.15 3.23 38.69
C THR A 714 -29.96 2.30 39.58
N LYS A 715 -31.11 2.77 40.08
CA LYS A 715 -31.95 2.01 40.97
C LYS A 715 -32.44 0.68 40.38
N GLU A 716 -32.84 0.72 39.10
CA GLU A 716 -33.32 -0.46 38.37
C GLU A 716 -32.20 -1.48 38.09
N ALA A 717 -30.98 -1.03 37.76
CA ALA A 717 -29.82 -1.92 37.55
C ALA A 717 -29.46 -2.63 38.86
N LYS A 718 -29.47 -1.93 39.99
CA LYS A 718 -29.22 -2.53 41.32
C LYS A 718 -30.24 -3.57 41.69
N ILE A 719 -31.57 -3.30 41.49
CA ILE A 719 -32.65 -4.24 41.76
C ILE A 719 -32.46 -5.54 40.94
N ARG A 720 -32.00 -5.43 39.68
CA ARG A 720 -31.78 -6.59 38.79
C ARG A 720 -30.41 -7.23 38.98
N GLY A 721 -29.56 -6.71 39.87
CA GLY A 721 -28.21 -7.21 40.07
C GLY A 721 -27.26 -7.02 38.89
N TYR A 722 -27.51 -5.97 38.10
CA TYR A 722 -26.70 -5.66 36.90
C TYR A 722 -25.47 -4.86 37.30
N ASP A 723 -24.32 -5.42 37.02
CA ASP A 723 -23.01 -4.77 37.20
C ASP A 723 -22.56 -3.98 35.96
N LYS A 724 -21.42 -3.32 36.04
CA LYS A 724 -20.79 -2.59 34.93
C LYS A 724 -20.57 -3.45 33.67
N GLY A 725 -20.36 -4.77 33.84
CA GLY A 725 -20.16 -5.70 32.74
C GLY A 725 -21.39 -5.86 31.87
N ARG A 726 -22.60 -5.81 32.47
CA ARG A 726 -23.89 -5.91 31.76
C ARG A 726 -24.06 -4.83 30.68
N PHE A 727 -23.52 -3.65 30.92
CA PHE A 727 -23.58 -2.50 29.99
C PHE A 727 -22.44 -2.46 28.96
N SER A 728 -21.65 -3.54 28.85
CA SER A 728 -20.62 -3.68 27.85
C SER A 728 -21.14 -4.49 26.66
N PHE A 729 -21.03 -3.94 25.46
CA PHE A 729 -21.32 -4.69 24.22
C PHE A 729 -20.21 -5.69 23.85
N ASN A 730 -19.08 -5.70 24.57
CA ASN A 730 -17.98 -6.66 24.37
C ASN A 730 -18.11 -7.93 25.22
N VAL A 731 -18.94 -7.90 26.27
CA VAL A 731 -19.09 -8.97 27.25
C VAL A 731 -20.45 -9.67 27.06
N LYS A 732 -20.47 -11.00 27.21
CA LYS A 732 -21.72 -11.78 27.20
C LYS A 732 -22.63 -11.35 28.31
N GLY A 733 -23.95 -11.44 28.09
CA GLY A 733 -25.00 -11.15 29.06
C GLY A 733 -25.80 -9.89 28.73
N GLY A 734 -25.15 -8.77 28.36
CA GLY A 734 -25.85 -7.53 27.99
C GLY A 734 -25.89 -7.23 26.49
N ARG A 735 -25.00 -7.82 25.74
CA ARG A 735 -24.90 -7.61 24.30
C ARG A 735 -25.91 -8.42 23.50
N CYS A 736 -26.19 -8.00 22.29
CA CYS A 736 -26.90 -8.80 21.31
C CYS A 736 -26.02 -9.98 20.88
N GLU A 737 -26.45 -11.21 21.11
CA GLU A 737 -25.67 -12.40 20.75
C GLU A 737 -25.68 -12.70 19.24
N ALA A 738 -26.69 -12.26 18.49
CA ALA A 738 -26.78 -12.45 17.04
C ALA A 738 -25.66 -11.74 16.28
N CYS A 739 -25.25 -10.55 16.71
CA CYS A 739 -24.11 -9.80 16.15
C CYS A 739 -22.93 -9.74 17.11
N SER A 740 -22.98 -10.45 18.25
CA SER A 740 -21.94 -10.42 19.27
C SER A 740 -21.55 -9.03 19.75
N GLY A 741 -22.47 -8.06 19.69
CA GLY A 741 -22.27 -6.67 20.10
C GLY A 741 -21.72 -5.74 19.01
N ASP A 742 -21.53 -6.21 17.78
CA ASP A 742 -21.04 -5.37 16.67
C ASP A 742 -22.10 -4.35 16.20
N GLY A 743 -23.39 -4.67 16.36
CA GLY A 743 -24.51 -3.90 15.82
C GLY A 743 -24.75 -4.13 14.33
N VAL A 744 -23.76 -4.67 13.63
CA VAL A 744 -23.80 -4.96 12.20
C VAL A 744 -23.35 -6.40 11.94
N LYS A 745 -23.74 -6.95 10.80
CA LYS A 745 -23.21 -8.20 10.24
C LYS A 745 -22.29 -7.86 9.08
N ARG A 746 -21.09 -8.42 9.06
CA ARG A 746 -20.15 -8.31 7.96
C ARG A 746 -20.48 -9.38 6.92
N ILE A 747 -20.68 -8.96 5.70
CA ILE A 747 -20.83 -9.82 4.53
C ILE A 747 -19.49 -9.74 3.77
N GLU A 748 -18.75 -10.84 3.76
CA GLU A 748 -17.46 -10.92 3.05
C GLU A 748 -17.72 -11.04 1.55
N MET A 749 -17.16 -10.11 0.79
CA MET A 749 -17.26 -10.08 -0.67
C MET A 749 -15.88 -10.44 -1.25
N HIS A 750 -15.76 -11.59 -1.91
CA HIS A 750 -14.48 -12.11 -2.40
C HIS A 750 -13.72 -11.17 -3.36
N PHE A 751 -14.40 -10.29 -4.08
CA PHE A 751 -13.82 -9.41 -5.10
C PHE A 751 -14.13 -7.92 -4.87
N LEU A 752 -14.96 -7.59 -3.88
CA LEU A 752 -15.37 -6.24 -3.54
C LEU A 752 -15.08 -5.96 -2.04
N PRO A 753 -15.07 -4.70 -1.60
CA PRO A 753 -14.99 -4.37 -0.18
C PRO A 753 -16.13 -5.03 0.61
N ASP A 754 -15.84 -5.47 1.84
CA ASP A 754 -16.84 -6.06 2.72
C ASP A 754 -18.00 -5.10 2.98
N VAL A 755 -19.22 -5.62 2.96
CA VAL A 755 -20.45 -4.86 3.24
C VAL A 755 -20.87 -5.09 4.68
N TYR A 756 -21.21 -4.00 5.39
CA TYR A 756 -21.73 -4.04 6.76
C TYR A 756 -23.21 -3.72 6.76
N VAL A 757 -24.03 -4.69 7.13
CA VAL A 757 -25.50 -4.55 7.19
C VAL A 757 -25.94 -4.48 8.65
N PRO A 758 -26.88 -3.59 9.02
CA PRO A 758 -27.44 -3.56 10.38
C PRO A 758 -27.93 -4.94 10.83
N CYS A 759 -27.68 -5.30 12.07
CA CYS A 759 -28.14 -6.58 12.63
C CYS A 759 -29.66 -6.61 12.71
N GLU A 760 -30.29 -7.58 12.08
CA GLU A 760 -31.76 -7.73 12.04
C GLU A 760 -32.40 -7.86 13.43
N VAL A 761 -31.69 -8.47 14.40
CA VAL A 761 -32.19 -8.72 15.76
C VAL A 761 -32.14 -7.45 16.61
N CYS A 762 -30.99 -6.79 16.67
CA CYS A 762 -30.85 -5.59 17.51
C CYS A 762 -31.02 -4.27 16.74
N LYS A 763 -31.18 -4.32 15.42
CA LYS A 763 -31.33 -3.13 14.55
C LYS A 763 -30.26 -2.06 14.81
N GLY A 764 -29.01 -2.47 14.94
CA GLY A 764 -27.88 -1.57 15.20
C GLY A 764 -27.62 -1.20 16.67
N THR A 765 -28.51 -1.50 17.59
CA THR A 765 -28.42 -1.05 19.01
C THR A 765 -27.32 -1.74 19.82
N ARG A 766 -26.75 -2.86 19.36
CA ARG A 766 -25.66 -3.64 19.97
C ARG A 766 -26.07 -4.43 21.25
N TYR A 767 -27.18 -4.11 21.90
CA TYR A 767 -27.63 -4.68 23.15
C TYR A 767 -28.89 -5.54 23.00
N ASN A 768 -29.11 -6.44 23.97
CA ASN A 768 -30.34 -7.16 24.09
C ASN A 768 -31.44 -6.25 24.65
N SER A 769 -32.72 -6.70 24.59
CA SER A 769 -33.88 -5.93 25.06
C SER A 769 -33.82 -5.58 26.53
N GLU A 770 -33.44 -6.54 27.41
CA GLU A 770 -33.39 -6.39 28.85
C GLU A 770 -32.39 -5.30 29.29
N THR A 771 -31.24 -5.20 28.67
CA THR A 771 -30.26 -4.16 28.99
C THR A 771 -30.73 -2.78 28.56
N ARG A 772 -31.53 -2.68 27.47
CA ARG A 772 -32.12 -1.42 26.99
C ARG A 772 -33.28 -0.91 27.84
N GLU A 773 -33.87 -1.75 28.68
CA GLU A 773 -34.88 -1.32 29.63
C GLU A 773 -34.32 -0.41 30.72
N ILE A 774 -33.05 -0.56 31.08
CA ILE A 774 -32.40 0.30 32.07
C ILE A 774 -32.17 1.69 31.50
N LYS A 775 -32.68 2.71 32.20
CA LYS A 775 -32.56 4.10 31.75
C LYS A 775 -31.90 4.98 32.80
N TYR A 776 -31.12 5.96 32.32
CA TYR A 776 -30.61 7.07 33.09
C TYR A 776 -31.15 8.38 32.48
N LYS A 777 -31.78 9.26 33.25
CA LYS A 777 -32.47 10.47 32.76
C LYS A 777 -33.36 10.20 31.51
N GLY A 778 -34.08 9.06 31.50
CA GLY A 778 -34.98 8.69 30.40
C GLY A 778 -34.35 8.05 29.17
N LYS A 779 -33.01 7.94 29.08
CA LYS A 779 -32.25 7.36 27.95
C LYS A 779 -31.61 6.04 28.35
N ASN A 780 -31.64 5.04 27.47
CA ASN A 780 -30.91 3.78 27.64
C ASN A 780 -29.47 3.90 27.12
N ILE A 781 -28.65 2.88 27.38
CA ILE A 781 -27.22 2.88 27.02
C ILE A 781 -26.96 2.98 25.48
N SER A 782 -27.84 2.41 24.66
CA SER A 782 -27.76 2.50 23.21
C SER A 782 -28.08 3.91 22.71
N GLU A 783 -29.11 4.54 23.24
CA GLU A 783 -29.50 5.92 22.94
C GLU A 783 -28.39 6.90 23.35
N VAL A 784 -27.69 6.62 24.45
CA VAL A 784 -26.52 7.42 24.87
C VAL A 784 -25.35 7.27 23.88
N LEU A 785 -25.10 6.08 23.33
CA LEU A 785 -24.09 5.89 22.32
C LEU A 785 -24.43 6.60 20.98
N ASP A 786 -25.72 6.80 20.71
CA ASP A 786 -26.20 7.56 19.55
C ASP A 786 -26.17 9.08 19.73
N MET A 787 -25.99 9.57 20.97
CA MET A 787 -25.81 11.00 21.22
C MET A 787 -24.51 11.52 20.57
N THR A 788 -24.56 12.77 20.14
CA THR A 788 -23.34 13.52 19.83
C THR A 788 -22.53 13.79 21.11
N VAL A 789 -21.23 14.06 20.95
CA VAL A 789 -20.37 14.47 22.08
C VAL A 789 -20.94 15.73 22.76
N GLU A 790 -21.49 16.65 21.98
CA GLU A 790 -22.09 17.90 22.50
C GLU A 790 -23.37 17.65 23.33
N ASP A 791 -24.27 16.83 22.81
CA ASP A 791 -25.50 16.45 23.55
C ASP A 791 -25.16 15.66 24.82
N ALA A 792 -24.20 14.74 24.71
CA ALA A 792 -23.74 13.96 25.86
C ALA A 792 -23.05 14.84 26.92
N TYR A 793 -22.30 15.88 26.52
CA TYR A 793 -21.70 16.84 27.45
C TYR A 793 -22.74 17.56 28.30
N VAL A 794 -23.83 17.96 27.68
CA VAL A 794 -24.99 18.56 28.41
C VAL A 794 -25.71 17.50 29.26
N PHE A 795 -25.97 16.31 28.69
CA PHE A 795 -26.66 15.22 29.37
C PHE A 795 -25.97 14.77 30.67
N PHE A 796 -24.64 14.69 30.66
CA PHE A 796 -23.81 14.30 31.80
C PHE A 796 -23.23 15.48 32.58
N GLU A 797 -23.80 16.66 32.52
CA GLU A 797 -23.32 17.88 33.21
C GLU A 797 -23.01 17.69 34.70
N ASN A 798 -23.83 16.83 35.40
CA ASN A 798 -23.70 16.53 36.82
C ASN A 798 -22.77 15.35 37.14
N ILE A 799 -22.07 14.79 36.16
CA ILE A 799 -21.11 13.69 36.33
C ILE A 799 -19.71 14.17 35.92
N PRO A 800 -18.91 14.71 36.87
CA PRO A 800 -17.66 15.40 36.56
C PRO A 800 -16.66 14.54 35.76
N LYS A 801 -16.57 13.22 36.06
CA LYS A 801 -15.68 12.29 35.38
C LYS A 801 -16.01 12.14 33.88
N VAL A 802 -17.30 12.03 33.56
CA VAL A 802 -17.77 11.91 32.19
C VAL A 802 -17.65 13.26 31.48
N LYS A 803 -18.12 14.33 32.13
CA LYS A 803 -18.10 15.70 31.58
C LYS A 803 -16.72 16.15 31.14
N SER A 804 -15.70 15.97 32.02
CA SER A 804 -14.32 16.40 31.71
C SER A 804 -13.72 15.69 30.48
N LYS A 805 -14.03 14.42 30.27
CA LYS A 805 -13.59 13.68 29.10
C LYS A 805 -14.33 14.10 27.82
N LEU A 806 -15.62 14.40 27.93
CA LEU A 806 -16.42 14.91 26.82
C LEU A 806 -16.01 16.34 26.43
N GLU A 807 -15.64 17.16 27.39
CA GLU A 807 -15.13 18.51 27.17
C GLU A 807 -13.88 18.50 26.29
N VAL A 808 -12.92 17.63 26.59
CA VAL A 808 -11.73 17.49 25.77
C VAL A 808 -12.05 17.05 24.32
N LEU A 809 -13.04 16.14 24.13
CA LEU A 809 -13.51 15.76 22.79
C LEU A 809 -14.17 16.94 22.05
N LYS A 810 -14.92 17.78 22.76
CA LYS A 810 -15.51 19.00 22.20
C LYS A 810 -14.43 20.03 21.83
N ASP A 811 -13.44 20.23 22.72
CA ASP A 811 -12.33 21.17 22.49
C ASP A 811 -11.53 20.85 21.21
N VAL A 812 -11.28 19.56 20.92
CA VAL A 812 -10.61 19.14 19.67
C VAL A 812 -11.52 19.22 18.43
N GLY A 813 -12.72 19.82 18.54
CA GLY A 813 -13.65 20.03 17.43
C GLY A 813 -14.44 18.80 17.02
N LEU A 814 -14.67 17.82 17.94
CA LEU A 814 -15.44 16.61 17.68
C LEU A 814 -16.83 16.63 18.33
N GLY A 815 -17.37 17.83 18.64
CA GLY A 815 -18.71 17.98 19.26
C GLY A 815 -19.84 17.32 18.50
N TYR A 816 -19.79 17.32 17.18
CA TYR A 816 -20.79 16.73 16.29
C TYR A 816 -20.78 15.21 16.21
N MET A 817 -19.66 14.57 16.61
CA MET A 817 -19.44 13.13 16.47
C MET A 817 -20.31 12.34 17.44
N LYS A 818 -20.92 11.23 16.99
CA LYS A 818 -21.62 10.30 17.88
C LYS A 818 -20.64 9.52 18.74
N LEU A 819 -20.96 9.33 20.02
CA LEU A 819 -20.13 8.57 20.97
C LEU A 819 -19.86 7.13 20.51
N GLY A 820 -20.87 6.48 19.95
CA GLY A 820 -20.83 5.11 19.45
C GLY A 820 -20.46 4.96 17.98
N GLN A 821 -20.02 6.02 17.29
CA GLN A 821 -19.64 5.97 15.87
C GLN A 821 -18.53 4.93 15.65
N SER A 822 -18.72 4.05 14.69
CA SER A 822 -17.80 2.94 14.42
C SER A 822 -16.45 3.46 13.91
N ALA A 823 -15.34 2.92 14.41
CA ALA A 823 -13.99 3.34 14.02
C ALA A 823 -13.73 3.28 12.52
N PRO A 824 -14.17 2.27 11.75
CA PRO A 824 -13.99 2.23 10.30
C PRO A 824 -14.71 3.35 9.52
N THR A 825 -15.70 4.01 10.13
CA THR A 825 -16.44 5.11 9.47
C THR A 825 -15.82 6.48 9.70
N LEU A 826 -14.83 6.57 10.59
CA LEU A 826 -14.13 7.82 10.87
C LEU A 826 -13.18 8.19 9.73
N SER A 827 -13.09 9.49 9.43
CA SER A 827 -12.02 10.02 8.59
C SER A 827 -10.67 9.95 9.31
N GLY A 828 -9.55 10.01 8.55
CA GLY A 828 -8.20 10.03 9.13
C GLY A 828 -8.00 11.19 10.12
N GLY A 829 -8.50 12.38 9.78
CA GLY A 829 -8.46 13.56 10.65
C GLY A 829 -9.27 13.41 11.93
N GLU A 830 -10.46 12.81 11.86
CA GLU A 830 -11.28 12.52 13.05
C GLU A 830 -10.59 11.50 13.97
N ALA A 831 -10.03 10.42 13.39
CA ALA A 831 -9.27 9.43 14.15
C ALA A 831 -8.08 10.05 14.89
N SER A 832 -7.33 10.93 14.22
CA SER A 832 -6.20 11.66 14.81
C SER A 832 -6.64 12.55 15.97
N ARG A 833 -7.74 13.28 15.82
CA ARG A 833 -8.30 14.14 16.89
C ARG A 833 -8.83 13.33 18.08
N VAL A 834 -9.45 12.17 17.86
CA VAL A 834 -9.84 11.24 18.96
C VAL A 834 -8.61 10.75 19.73
N LYS A 835 -7.50 10.42 19.02
CA LYS A 835 -6.22 10.04 19.65
C LYS A 835 -5.65 11.19 20.48
N LEU A 836 -5.65 12.40 19.93
CA LEU A 836 -5.20 13.61 20.63
C LEU A 836 -6.04 13.85 21.89
N ALA A 837 -7.36 13.77 21.79
CA ALA A 837 -8.26 13.95 22.94
C ALA A 837 -7.95 12.97 24.08
N LYS A 838 -7.66 11.71 23.78
CA LYS A 838 -7.25 10.71 24.79
C LYS A 838 -5.98 11.11 25.54
N GLU A 839 -5.00 11.64 24.83
CA GLU A 839 -3.74 12.05 25.45
C GLU A 839 -3.86 13.33 26.27
N LEU A 840 -4.70 14.26 25.85
CA LEU A 840 -4.98 15.52 26.58
C LEU A 840 -5.72 15.30 27.91
N GLN A 841 -6.38 14.16 28.11
CA GLN A 841 -6.97 13.80 29.41
C GLN A 841 -5.91 13.50 30.49
N LYS A 842 -4.66 13.29 30.10
CA LYS A 842 -3.56 12.98 31.02
C LYS A 842 -2.89 14.29 31.47
N LYS A 843 -2.33 14.29 32.69
CA LYS A 843 -1.59 15.46 33.17
C LYS A 843 -0.33 15.68 32.32
N PRO A 844 -0.02 16.93 31.92
CA PRO A 844 1.22 17.26 31.23
C PRO A 844 2.43 17.02 32.13
N THR A 845 3.53 16.57 31.55
CA THR A 845 4.79 16.34 32.29
C THR A 845 5.84 17.41 32.00
N GLY A 846 5.68 18.16 30.89
CA GLY A 846 6.66 19.14 30.43
C GLY A 846 7.90 18.52 29.77
N LYS A 847 7.91 17.18 29.60
CA LYS A 847 8.99 16.39 28.96
C LYS A 847 8.45 15.40 27.95
N SER A 848 7.19 15.53 27.53
CA SER A 848 6.60 14.67 26.53
C SER A 848 6.97 15.14 25.12
N LEU A 849 7.18 14.17 24.23
CA LEU A 849 7.31 14.42 22.79
C LEU A 849 6.03 14.00 22.08
N PHE A 850 5.37 14.94 21.43
CA PHE A 850 4.23 14.70 20.55
C PHE A 850 4.71 14.72 19.10
N ILE A 851 4.39 13.69 18.35
CA ILE A 851 4.62 13.60 16.90
C ILE A 851 3.27 13.49 16.22
N LEU A 852 2.95 14.43 15.35
CA LEU A 852 1.73 14.49 14.59
C LEU A 852 2.04 14.44 13.08
N ASP A 853 1.35 13.60 12.35
CA ASP A 853 1.51 13.44 10.90
C ASP A 853 0.28 13.99 10.19
N GLU A 854 0.43 15.14 9.52
CA GLU A 854 -0.59 15.88 8.78
C GLU A 854 -1.91 16.03 9.58
N PRO A 855 -1.89 16.62 10.78
CA PRO A 855 -3.07 16.68 11.65
C PRO A 855 -4.18 17.60 11.14
N THR A 856 -3.92 18.45 10.12
CA THR A 856 -4.91 19.35 9.53
C THR A 856 -5.66 18.76 8.35
N THR A 857 -5.36 17.52 8.00
CA THR A 857 -6.06 16.80 6.92
C THR A 857 -7.58 16.80 7.12
N GLY A 858 -8.32 17.23 6.11
CA GLY A 858 -9.78 17.31 6.13
C GLY A 858 -10.37 18.39 7.04
N LEU A 859 -9.58 19.37 7.44
CA LEU A 859 -10.02 20.45 8.29
C LEU A 859 -10.23 21.76 7.51
N HIS A 860 -11.37 22.36 7.73
CA HIS A 860 -11.59 23.75 7.35
C HIS A 860 -10.68 24.69 8.17
N THR A 861 -10.26 25.84 7.60
CA THR A 861 -9.35 26.82 8.26
C THR A 861 -9.81 27.19 9.68
N HIS A 862 -11.13 27.31 9.89
CA HIS A 862 -11.70 27.53 11.23
C HIS A 862 -11.37 26.41 12.24
N ASP A 863 -11.42 25.15 11.79
CA ASP A 863 -11.10 24.00 12.66
C ASP A 863 -9.59 23.89 12.87
N VAL A 864 -8.77 24.28 11.86
CA VAL A 864 -7.30 24.41 11.98
C VAL A 864 -6.95 25.41 13.09
N LYS A 865 -7.63 26.56 13.17
CA LYS A 865 -7.43 27.56 14.23
C LYS A 865 -7.61 26.94 15.63
N LYS A 866 -8.71 26.20 15.83
CA LYS A 866 -8.99 25.51 17.12
C LYS A 866 -7.91 24.48 17.45
N LEU A 867 -7.50 23.70 16.46
CA LEU A 867 -6.42 22.72 16.63
C LEU A 867 -5.11 23.40 17.06
N LEU A 868 -4.75 24.50 16.43
CA LEU A 868 -3.54 25.27 16.75
C LEU A 868 -3.56 25.83 18.16
N GLU A 869 -4.70 26.29 18.66
CA GLU A 869 -4.86 26.73 20.04
C GLU A 869 -4.52 25.59 21.04
N ILE A 870 -4.96 24.38 20.73
CA ILE A 870 -4.67 23.20 21.56
C ILE A 870 -3.18 22.83 21.48
N LEU A 871 -2.61 22.78 20.27
CA LEU A 871 -1.17 22.46 20.09
C LEU A 871 -0.29 23.49 20.79
N ASN A 872 -0.61 24.78 20.70
CA ASN A 872 0.09 25.83 21.43
C ASN A 872 0.01 25.63 22.95
N ARG A 873 -1.16 25.28 23.50
CA ARG A 873 -1.35 24.97 24.93
C ARG A 873 -0.47 23.82 25.40
N ILE A 874 -0.26 22.78 24.58
CA ILE A 874 0.66 21.67 24.89
C ILE A 874 2.10 22.16 25.01
N VAL A 875 2.56 22.97 24.05
CA VAL A 875 3.93 23.52 24.08
C VAL A 875 4.12 24.50 25.23
N ASP A 876 3.12 25.32 25.56
CA ASP A 876 3.15 26.25 26.69
C ASP A 876 3.28 25.53 28.03
N ASN A 877 2.86 24.28 28.14
CA ASN A 877 3.07 23.40 29.28
C ASN A 877 4.50 22.82 29.36
N GLY A 878 5.39 23.16 28.41
CA GLY A 878 6.79 22.72 28.36
C GLY A 878 7.03 21.46 27.51
N ASP A 879 5.98 20.82 26.97
CA ASP A 879 6.10 19.65 26.10
C ASP A 879 6.62 20.07 24.71
N THR A 880 7.13 19.10 23.96
CA THR A 880 7.65 19.32 22.59
C THR A 880 6.67 18.75 21.57
N ILE A 881 6.40 19.53 20.53
CA ILE A 881 5.59 19.07 19.39
C ILE A 881 6.43 19.04 18.13
N ILE A 882 6.40 17.94 17.38
CA ILE A 882 6.90 17.81 16.02
C ILE A 882 5.70 17.52 15.12
N VAL A 883 5.45 18.37 14.13
CA VAL A 883 4.38 18.22 13.16
C VAL A 883 4.98 18.07 11.78
N ILE A 884 4.57 17.04 11.04
CA ILE A 884 4.81 16.95 9.59
C ILE A 884 3.62 17.64 8.93
N GLU A 885 3.85 18.75 8.20
CA GLU A 885 2.77 19.54 7.64
C GLU A 885 3.12 20.25 6.34
N HIS A 886 2.05 20.51 5.57
CA HIS A 886 2.08 21.29 4.33
C HIS A 886 1.20 22.55 4.41
N ASN A 887 0.29 22.61 5.38
CA ASN A 887 -0.59 23.76 5.59
C ASN A 887 0.22 24.96 6.08
N LEU A 888 0.24 26.04 5.28
CA LEU A 888 1.05 27.22 5.55
C LEU A 888 0.65 27.97 6.84
N ASP A 889 -0.62 27.94 7.22
CA ASP A 889 -1.10 28.52 8.48
C ASP A 889 -0.46 27.82 9.69
N VAL A 890 -0.29 26.49 9.62
CA VAL A 890 0.37 25.71 10.66
C VAL A 890 1.88 25.95 10.66
N VAL A 891 2.48 25.99 9.46
CA VAL A 891 3.92 26.27 9.31
C VAL A 891 4.26 27.65 9.86
N ALA A 892 3.41 28.65 9.62
CA ALA A 892 3.54 30.00 10.15
C ALA A 892 3.47 30.06 11.69
N GLN A 893 2.84 29.11 12.36
CA GLN A 893 2.78 29.02 13.83
C GLN A 893 4.04 28.44 14.48
N ALA A 894 4.87 27.75 13.70
CA ALA A 894 6.01 27.00 14.25
C ALA A 894 7.06 27.90 14.88
N ASP A 895 7.65 27.48 16.01
CA ASP A 895 8.82 28.13 16.62
C ASP A 895 10.11 27.74 15.89
N HIS A 896 10.10 26.59 15.20
CA HIS A 896 11.23 26.07 14.47
C HIS A 896 10.77 25.23 13.27
N ILE A 897 11.37 25.45 12.11
CA ILE A 897 11.09 24.70 10.88
C ILE A 897 12.33 23.87 10.53
N ILE A 898 12.09 22.66 10.04
CA ILE A 898 13.07 21.79 9.40
C ILE A 898 12.53 21.46 8.01
N ASP A 899 13.16 22.04 6.97
CA ASP A 899 12.71 21.88 5.59
C ASP A 899 13.58 20.86 4.85
N LEU A 900 12.94 19.83 4.27
CA LEU A 900 13.58 18.75 3.54
C LEU A 900 13.32 18.86 2.04
N GLY A 901 14.36 18.60 1.26
CA GLY A 901 14.26 18.65 -0.20
C GLY A 901 15.59 18.29 -0.88
N PRO A 902 15.92 18.98 -2.01
CA PRO A 902 15.11 20.00 -2.71
C PRO A 902 13.87 19.44 -3.41
N GLU A 903 13.93 18.19 -3.85
CA GLU A 903 12.87 17.50 -4.61
C GLU A 903 12.40 16.25 -3.88
N GLY A 904 11.47 15.49 -4.48
CA GLY A 904 11.05 14.18 -4.01
C GLY A 904 11.95 13.03 -4.49
N GLY A 905 11.87 11.86 -3.82
CA GLY A 905 12.58 10.64 -4.19
C GLY A 905 14.10 10.78 -4.16
N ASP A 906 14.78 10.29 -5.20
CA ASP A 906 16.26 10.28 -5.29
C ASP A 906 16.89 11.66 -5.25
N LEU A 907 16.18 12.69 -5.69
CA LEU A 907 16.65 14.07 -5.70
C LEU A 907 16.35 14.81 -4.39
N GLY A 908 15.65 14.16 -3.47
CA GLY A 908 15.35 14.65 -2.13
C GLY A 908 16.32 14.13 -1.06
N GLY A 909 15.84 14.14 0.18
CA GLY A 909 16.54 13.53 1.31
C GLY A 909 17.65 14.38 1.93
N GLU A 910 17.71 15.66 1.63
CA GLU A 910 18.63 16.64 2.21
C GLU A 910 17.87 17.62 3.11
N VAL A 911 18.57 18.20 4.09
CA VAL A 911 18.06 19.32 4.89
C VAL A 911 18.38 20.60 4.13
N ILE A 912 17.35 21.29 3.65
CA ILE A 912 17.50 22.56 2.92
C ILE A 912 17.66 23.70 3.91
N PHE A 913 16.79 23.71 4.94
CA PHE A 913 16.77 24.81 5.88
C PHE A 913 16.45 24.31 7.31
N THR A 914 16.99 25.00 8.30
CA THR A 914 16.58 24.88 9.72
C THR A 914 16.59 26.24 10.39
N GLY A 915 15.47 26.64 10.99
CA GLY A 915 15.37 27.96 11.64
C GLY A 915 13.94 28.37 11.95
N THR A 916 13.70 29.66 12.08
CA THR A 916 12.34 30.20 12.29
C THR A 916 11.62 30.47 10.98
N PRO A 917 10.27 30.59 10.98
CA PRO A 917 9.49 30.93 9.80
C PRO A 917 9.96 32.21 9.08
N GLU A 918 10.36 33.21 9.80
CA GLU A 918 10.82 34.50 9.25
C GLU A 918 12.15 34.36 8.48
N LYS A 919 12.96 33.35 8.83
CA LYS A 919 14.27 33.13 8.19
C LYS A 919 14.16 32.27 6.93
N ILE A 920 13.23 31.30 6.89
CA ILE A 920 13.08 30.43 5.72
C ILE A 920 12.58 31.20 4.50
N VAL A 921 11.79 32.25 4.70
CA VAL A 921 11.30 33.15 3.63
C VAL A 921 12.43 33.85 2.87
N GLN A 922 13.62 33.96 3.49
CA GLN A 922 14.81 34.55 2.89
C GLN A 922 15.64 33.55 2.09
N ASP A 923 15.32 32.24 2.17
CA ASP A 923 16.05 31.17 1.50
C ASP A 923 15.40 30.84 0.15
N GLU A 924 16.05 31.23 -0.94
CA GLU A 924 15.56 31.02 -2.32
C GLU A 924 15.51 29.54 -2.73
N LYS A 925 16.16 28.64 -1.97
CA LYS A 925 16.17 27.19 -2.25
C LYS A 925 14.97 26.46 -1.65
N SER A 926 14.28 27.08 -0.71
CA SER A 926 13.13 26.49 -0.04
C SER A 926 11.82 26.81 -0.76
N TYR A 927 11.19 25.82 -1.33
CA TYR A 927 9.82 25.98 -1.86
C TYR A 927 8.84 26.37 -0.75
N THR A 928 8.95 25.78 0.44
CA THR A 928 8.14 26.15 1.60
C THR A 928 8.31 27.64 1.94
N GLY A 929 9.56 28.15 1.91
CA GLY A 929 9.85 29.56 2.16
C GLY A 929 9.22 30.50 1.13
N MET A 930 9.22 30.13 -0.16
CA MET A 930 8.60 30.92 -1.22
C MET A 930 7.09 31.14 -0.99
N TYR A 931 6.35 30.06 -0.67
CA TYR A 931 4.89 30.17 -0.45
C TYR A 931 4.55 30.74 0.93
N LEU A 932 5.39 30.54 1.94
CA LEU A 932 5.16 31.07 3.29
C LEU A 932 5.22 32.61 3.35
N LYS A 933 5.87 33.24 2.37
CA LYS A 933 5.99 34.70 2.25
C LYS A 933 4.65 35.41 2.20
N ASP A 934 3.65 34.78 1.61
CA ASP A 934 2.32 35.35 1.45
C ASP A 934 1.45 35.25 2.72
N VAL A 935 1.89 34.46 3.70
CA VAL A 935 1.15 34.19 4.94
C VAL A 935 1.74 34.93 6.13
N LEU A 936 3.07 35.16 6.17
CA LEU A 936 3.78 35.90 7.23
C LEU A 936 3.65 37.41 7.03
#